data_10f9de38cd1e907e09c0ad8aaeac3569
#
_entry.id   10f9de38cd1e907e09c0ad8aaeac3569
#
_cell.length_a   1.000
_cell.length_b   1.000
_cell.length_c   1.000
_cell.angle_alpha   90.00
_cell.angle_beta   90.00
_cell.angle_gamma   90.00
#
_symmetry.space_group_name_H-M   'P 1'
#
loop_
_entity.id
_entity.type
_entity.pdbx_description
1 polymer ?
#
loop_
_entity_poly.entity_id
_entity_poly.type
_entity_poly.pdbx_seq_one_letter_code
_entity_poly.pdbx_strand_id
1 'polypeptide(L)'
;MTLVNPQKILTTCPYCGVGCGVEVSVGETLIDSAQIIRDSDTPSPLVGEGWGEGDSERSTLSLALPHQGGGDEVRDTLQFQLNGDAQHPANFGRLCSKGAALADTLDHEGRLLYPQVNGQRASWDEALDRVANGFKKIIAEHGADAVAFYVSGQILTEDYYVANKLMKGYIGSANIDTNSRLCMSTAVAAHKRAFGADAVPICYDDIEAADLVVIVGSNYAWAHPVLYQRLMTAKKARPDMQIVVVDPRRTATCDMADLHLAIAPGADAYLFNGLLHYLRREDAINLSYVEAHVEGFAAAFEAARAVSSIPKVAQICGVPESQVSEFFRLFARTERTVTIFSQGINQSSSGVDKANAIINVHLATGRIGKLGMGPFSVTGQPNAMGGREVGGLANQLAAHLDFSDAASISLVQRFWNAPNIAQAPGLKAVDMFQAIADKKIKAVWIMGTNPVVSLPDADKVRAALLGCELVVVSDCVEHTDTTACADILLPAQGWGEKDGTVTNSERRISRQRSLLSAAGEAKPDWWIITQVAQRLGYAEAFPYTKAAQIFREHAQLSSFENEGKRAFDISALATLNDVEYDALQPIQWPVNNKFPKGTLRLFTDGKFFTPNGKARMVAVAPQLPAVSVDADFPLVLNTGRIRDQWHTMTRTGKVPRLNAHVFEPNVQVQASDAQLYQLQDGGLAKLTSRHGSMLARVQVSEDQRPGSVFVPMHWNDAFAKSARVDALVAPITDPISGQPESKHTPVRVEPYRPAWQGFVLSRERMDFTDASYCACSRGAGYWRHELAGETLPENWRDWVRKFITDSQGLTEYRDAAMGRYRAADIQDGKLEAVFFIAPDQRLPEREWLSSLFNQVQISPADLAGLLSARPPKGAASNTGRNVCACFSVGEKTILNAIEAQGLDSVEAVGLCLKAGTGCGSCVPENRKLLVRH
;
A
#
# COMPACT_ATOMS: atom_id res chain seq x y z
N MET A 1 28.45 0.06 -15.21
CA MET A 1 29.49 0.30 -14.17
C MET A 1 29.54 -0.91 -13.26
N THR A 2 30.71 -1.48 -13.01
CA THR A 2 30.89 -2.64 -12.11
C THR A 2 31.29 -2.10 -10.75
N LEU A 3 30.56 -2.49 -9.68
CA LEU A 3 30.91 -2.10 -8.32
C LEU A 3 32.22 -2.79 -7.90
N VAL A 4 33.10 -2.05 -7.22
CA VAL A 4 34.35 -2.61 -6.70
C VAL A 4 34.05 -3.27 -5.35
N ASN A 5 34.42 -4.55 -5.19
CA ASN A 5 34.20 -5.37 -3.99
C ASN A 5 32.79 -5.25 -3.39
N PRO A 6 31.70 -5.55 -4.15
CA PRO A 6 30.36 -5.34 -3.66
C PRO A 6 30.03 -6.29 -2.50
N GLN A 7 29.62 -5.70 -1.36
CA GLN A 7 29.02 -6.46 -0.28
C GLN A 7 27.57 -6.77 -0.63
N LYS A 8 27.18 -8.05 -0.61
CA LYS A 8 25.82 -8.50 -0.83
C LYS A 8 25.05 -8.61 0.49
N ILE A 9 23.91 -7.94 0.57
CA ILE A 9 23.03 -7.97 1.73
C ILE A 9 21.66 -8.49 1.29
N LEU A 10 21.18 -9.54 1.96
CA LEU A 10 19.83 -10.08 1.77
C LEU A 10 18.90 -9.44 2.80
N THR A 11 17.83 -8.82 2.34
CA THR A 11 16.85 -8.13 3.16
C THR A 11 15.44 -8.30 2.59
N THR A 12 14.43 -7.59 3.11
CA THR A 12 13.04 -7.69 2.66
C THR A 12 12.54 -6.38 2.06
N CYS A 13 11.64 -6.49 1.08
CA CYS A 13 10.96 -5.36 0.49
C CYS A 13 9.93 -4.77 1.48
N PRO A 14 9.92 -3.44 1.71
CA PRO A 14 9.06 -2.79 2.70
C PRO A 14 7.67 -2.39 2.18
N TYR A 15 7.23 -2.88 1.02
CA TYR A 15 5.97 -2.45 0.45
C TYR A 15 4.80 -3.36 0.83
N CYS A 16 4.54 -4.43 0.11
CA CYS A 16 3.30 -5.18 0.35
C CYS A 16 3.54 -6.48 1.15
N GLY A 17 2.44 -7.07 1.62
CA GLY A 17 2.43 -8.29 2.41
C GLY A 17 2.89 -9.56 1.70
N VAL A 18 3.37 -9.47 0.45
CA VAL A 18 4.08 -10.57 -0.20
C VAL A 18 5.37 -10.89 0.54
N GLY A 19 6.05 -9.87 1.09
CA GLY A 19 7.31 -10.06 1.81
C GLY A 19 8.43 -10.58 0.91
N CYS A 20 8.61 -9.94 -0.25
CA CYS A 20 9.64 -10.32 -1.22
C CYS A 20 11.03 -10.18 -0.61
N GLY A 21 11.89 -11.18 -0.83
CA GLY A 21 13.32 -11.06 -0.57
C GLY A 21 13.99 -10.17 -1.62
N VAL A 22 14.95 -9.37 -1.16
CA VAL A 22 15.72 -8.43 -1.97
C VAL A 22 17.20 -8.67 -1.71
N GLU A 23 17.99 -8.77 -2.77
CA GLU A 23 19.45 -8.77 -2.74
C GLU A 23 19.93 -7.37 -3.11
N VAL A 24 20.68 -6.73 -2.22
CA VAL A 24 21.29 -5.43 -2.47
C VAL A 24 22.81 -5.59 -2.47
N SER A 25 23.46 -5.17 -3.55
CA SER A 25 24.91 -5.04 -3.64
C SER A 25 25.28 -3.60 -3.36
N VAL A 26 26.11 -3.39 -2.37
CA VAL A 26 26.64 -2.07 -1.97
C VAL A 26 28.12 -2.05 -2.29
N GLY A 27 28.61 -1.06 -3.03
CA GLY A 27 30.00 -0.95 -3.40
C GLY A 27 30.38 0.50 -3.70
N GLU A 28 31.67 0.75 -3.75
CA GLU A 28 32.26 2.03 -4.13
C GLU A 28 32.57 2.01 -5.62
N THR A 29 32.44 3.14 -6.31
CA THR A 29 32.89 3.31 -7.69
C THR A 29 34.04 4.29 -7.66
N LEU A 30 35.19 3.86 -8.16
CA LEU A 30 36.28 4.79 -8.51
C LEU A 30 35.81 5.59 -9.74
N ILE A 31 35.40 6.84 -9.52
CA ILE A 31 35.08 7.78 -10.60
C ILE A 31 36.39 8.37 -11.08
N ASP A 32 36.90 7.89 -12.21
CA ASP A 32 37.93 8.61 -12.93
C ASP A 32 37.32 9.88 -13.53
N SER A 33 37.75 11.03 -13.02
CA SER A 33 37.23 12.36 -13.40
C SER A 33 37.34 12.68 -14.92
N ALA A 34 38.00 11.84 -15.68
CA ALA A 34 38.15 11.94 -17.15
C ALA A 34 36.96 11.29 -17.95
N GLN A 35 36.08 10.52 -17.32
CA GLN A 35 34.98 9.77 -17.99
C GLN A 35 33.62 10.46 -17.99
N ILE A 36 33.44 11.55 -17.27
CA ILE A 36 32.16 12.29 -17.19
C ILE A 36 31.76 12.99 -18.51
N ILE A 37 32.71 13.13 -19.48
CA ILE A 37 32.48 13.94 -20.70
C ILE A 37 32.25 13.08 -21.96
N ARG A 38 32.24 11.76 -21.93
CA ARG A 38 32.29 10.93 -23.17
C ARG A 38 31.17 9.95 -23.45
N ASP A 39 30.09 9.87 -22.69
CA ASP A 39 29.01 8.88 -22.94
C ASP A 39 27.68 9.51 -23.42
N SER A 40 27.73 10.45 -24.35
CA SER A 40 26.53 10.97 -25.01
C SER A 40 26.40 10.67 -26.50
N ASP A 41 27.28 9.88 -27.12
CA ASP A 41 27.13 9.55 -28.54
C ASP A 41 27.66 8.14 -28.85
N THR A 42 26.76 7.18 -29.06
CA THR A 42 26.83 6.23 -30.19
C THR A 42 25.67 5.21 -30.14
N PRO A 43 24.93 4.98 -31.23
CA PRO A 43 24.01 3.86 -31.36
C PRO A 43 24.78 2.59 -31.75
N SER A 44 24.58 1.51 -31.02
CA SER A 44 25.14 0.19 -31.33
C SER A 44 24.29 -0.56 -32.37
N PRO A 45 24.93 -1.29 -33.27
CA PRO A 45 24.23 -2.08 -34.28
C PRO A 45 23.80 -3.45 -33.76
N LEU A 46 22.73 -3.95 -34.37
CA LEU A 46 22.17 -5.29 -34.26
C LEU A 46 23.21 -6.38 -34.57
N VAL A 47 23.20 -7.49 -33.81
CA VAL A 47 23.28 -8.88 -34.29
C VAL A 47 23.07 -9.86 -33.13
N GLY A 48 22.09 -10.74 -33.18
CA GLY A 48 22.03 -12.18 -33.28
C GLY A 48 22.29 -13.07 -32.04
N GLU A 49 21.24 -13.82 -31.72
CA GLU A 49 21.21 -15.18 -31.19
C GLU A 49 21.76 -15.52 -29.79
N GLY A 50 20.91 -16.13 -28.99
CA GLY A 50 21.26 -16.93 -27.82
C GLY A 50 20.34 -16.76 -26.64
N TRP A 51 19.54 -17.80 -26.37
CA TRP A 51 18.83 -17.95 -25.10
C TRP A 51 19.84 -18.09 -23.95
N GLY A 52 20.15 -16.99 -23.29
CA GLY A 52 20.94 -16.89 -22.08
C GLY A 52 20.24 -16.00 -21.07
N GLU A 53 20.32 -16.37 -19.81
CA GLU A 53 19.78 -15.69 -18.64
C GLU A 53 19.80 -14.17 -18.79
N GLY A 54 18.58 -13.57 -18.82
CA GLY A 54 18.43 -12.14 -19.02
C GLY A 54 19.07 -11.35 -17.89
N ASP A 55 20.13 -10.65 -18.18
CA ASP A 55 20.65 -9.56 -17.34
C ASP A 55 19.57 -8.50 -17.22
N SER A 56 18.89 -8.49 -16.07
CA SER A 56 18.02 -7.40 -15.67
C SER A 56 18.87 -6.13 -15.61
N GLU A 57 18.53 -5.10 -16.38
CA GLU A 57 19.15 -3.79 -16.22
C GLU A 57 18.98 -3.33 -14.77
N ARG A 58 20.09 -3.21 -14.10
CA ARG A 58 20.25 -3.00 -12.67
C ARG A 58 20.05 -1.53 -12.39
N SER A 59 19.06 -1.15 -11.57
CA SER A 59 18.98 0.22 -11.07
C SER A 59 20.18 0.48 -10.16
N THR A 60 21.06 1.40 -10.57
CA THR A 60 22.22 1.81 -9.80
C THR A 60 22.03 3.24 -9.33
N LEU A 61 21.98 3.46 -8.03
CA LEU A 61 21.88 4.78 -7.41
C LEU A 61 23.26 5.17 -6.84
N SER A 62 23.71 6.41 -7.13
CA SER A 62 24.87 7.01 -6.48
C SER A 62 24.40 7.97 -5.40
N LEU A 63 24.81 7.74 -4.15
CA LEU A 63 24.57 8.63 -3.02
C LEU A 63 25.86 9.34 -2.64
N ALA A 64 25.87 10.67 -2.73
CA ALA A 64 26.93 11.48 -2.12
C ALA A 64 26.61 11.66 -0.63
N LEU A 65 27.47 11.15 0.24
CA LEU A 65 27.37 11.36 1.69
C LEU A 65 28.02 12.71 2.06
N PRO A 66 27.40 13.55 2.87
CA PRO A 66 28.05 14.77 3.35
C PRO A 66 29.12 14.43 4.39
N HIS A 67 30.39 14.71 4.11
CA HIS A 67 31.46 14.72 5.09
C HIS A 67 31.53 16.06 5.83
N GLN A 68 31.63 16.01 7.16
CA GLN A 68 31.99 17.17 7.98
C GLN A 68 33.51 17.32 7.91
N GLY A 69 34.00 18.28 7.11
CA GLY A 69 35.43 18.65 7.07
C GLY A 69 35.83 19.25 5.71
N GLY A 70 36.28 20.49 5.70
CA GLY A 70 36.69 21.18 4.48
C GLY A 70 38.01 20.65 3.95
N GLY A 71 38.03 20.32 2.68
CA GLY A 71 39.18 19.92 1.87
C GLY A 71 38.69 19.27 0.58
N ASP A 72 39.29 19.59 -0.57
CA ASP A 72 39.02 18.97 -1.87
C ASP A 72 39.41 17.47 -1.82
N GLU A 73 38.52 16.63 -1.28
CA GLU A 73 38.68 15.18 -1.30
C GLU A 73 37.58 14.54 -2.18
N VAL A 74 38.02 13.52 -2.91
CA VAL A 74 37.19 12.64 -3.74
C VAL A 74 35.92 12.22 -2.97
N ARG A 75 34.78 12.63 -3.46
CA ARG A 75 33.47 12.23 -2.87
C ARG A 75 33.26 10.74 -3.11
N ASP A 76 33.41 9.93 -2.06
CA ASP A 76 33.00 8.53 -2.09
C ASP A 76 31.47 8.44 -2.29
N THR A 77 31.03 8.00 -3.47
CA THR A 77 29.63 7.78 -3.77
C THR A 77 29.32 6.30 -3.61
N LEU A 78 28.51 5.98 -2.58
CA LEU A 78 27.94 4.63 -2.45
C LEU A 78 26.96 4.37 -3.59
N GLN A 79 27.17 3.26 -4.28
CA GLN A 79 26.24 2.78 -5.30
C GLN A 79 25.52 1.54 -4.83
N PHE A 80 24.21 1.53 -5.09
CA PHE A 80 23.33 0.41 -4.76
C PHE A 80 22.86 -0.25 -6.04
N GLN A 81 23.01 -1.58 -6.07
CA GLN A 81 22.43 -2.40 -7.11
C GLN A 81 21.43 -3.37 -6.46
N LEU A 82 20.16 -3.30 -6.88
CA LEU A 82 19.08 -4.00 -6.25
C LEU A 82 18.44 -5.03 -7.19
N ASN A 83 18.35 -6.28 -6.73
CA ASN A 83 17.69 -7.38 -7.42
C ASN A 83 16.72 -8.10 -6.48
N GLY A 84 15.81 -8.89 -7.04
CA GLY A 84 15.04 -9.84 -6.23
C GLY A 84 15.94 -10.99 -5.78
N ASP A 85 15.78 -11.41 -4.52
CA ASP A 85 16.48 -12.58 -4.01
C ASP A 85 15.90 -13.85 -4.65
N ALA A 86 16.70 -14.53 -5.49
CA ALA A 86 16.31 -15.74 -6.21
C ALA A 86 16.03 -16.93 -5.28
N GLN A 87 16.61 -16.93 -4.08
CA GLN A 87 16.45 -18.01 -3.11
C GLN A 87 15.29 -17.77 -2.15
N HIS A 88 14.74 -16.54 -2.10
CA HIS A 88 13.65 -16.23 -1.18
C HIS A 88 12.33 -16.85 -1.66
N PRO A 89 11.67 -17.70 -0.84
CA PRO A 89 10.53 -18.51 -1.28
C PRO A 89 9.24 -17.71 -1.53
N ALA A 90 9.17 -16.44 -1.12
CA ALA A 90 8.02 -15.59 -1.42
C ALA A 90 8.01 -15.10 -2.88
N ASN A 91 9.17 -14.85 -3.48
CA ASN A 91 9.25 -14.18 -4.78
C ASN A 91 10.16 -14.86 -5.83
N PHE A 92 11.10 -15.72 -5.45
CA PHE A 92 12.02 -16.40 -6.38
C PHE A 92 12.63 -15.42 -7.39
N GLY A 93 13.24 -14.33 -6.89
CA GLY A 93 13.87 -13.30 -7.70
C GLY A 93 12.93 -12.28 -8.34
N ARG A 94 11.60 -12.48 -8.30
CA ARG A 94 10.64 -11.55 -8.91
C ARG A 94 10.47 -10.28 -8.06
N LEU A 95 10.34 -9.14 -8.74
CA LEU A 95 9.98 -7.87 -8.13
C LEU A 95 8.83 -7.21 -8.91
N CYS A 96 8.17 -6.23 -8.31
CA CYS A 96 7.25 -5.33 -9.00
C CYS A 96 7.93 -3.98 -9.27
N SER A 97 7.26 -3.09 -10.00
CA SER A 97 7.78 -1.74 -10.31
C SER A 97 8.30 -0.99 -9.08
N LYS A 98 7.56 -1.04 -7.96
CA LYS A 98 7.96 -0.40 -6.69
C LYS A 98 9.19 -1.08 -6.07
N GLY A 99 9.22 -2.41 -6.06
CA GLY A 99 10.36 -3.19 -5.57
C GLY A 99 11.63 -2.95 -6.39
N ALA A 100 11.50 -2.90 -7.71
CA ALA A 100 12.61 -2.61 -8.61
C ALA A 100 13.13 -1.15 -8.51
N ALA A 101 12.28 -0.24 -8.01
CA ALA A 101 12.65 1.17 -7.81
C ALA A 101 13.02 1.50 -6.35
N LEU A 102 13.23 0.49 -5.52
CA LEU A 102 13.42 0.70 -4.08
C LEU A 102 14.74 1.43 -3.75
N ALA A 103 15.80 1.16 -4.50
CA ALA A 103 17.08 1.87 -4.38
C ALA A 103 16.91 3.39 -4.61
N ASP A 104 16.06 3.79 -5.53
CA ASP A 104 15.80 5.21 -5.87
C ASP A 104 15.13 6.00 -4.72
N THR A 105 14.79 5.34 -3.61
CA THR A 105 14.14 5.94 -2.43
C THR A 105 15.05 6.11 -1.22
N LEU A 106 16.35 5.83 -1.37
CA LEU A 106 17.31 5.78 -0.25
C LEU A 106 18.02 7.12 0.03
N ASP A 107 17.71 8.18 -0.72
CA ASP A 107 18.26 9.52 -0.47
C ASP A 107 17.74 10.15 0.84
N HIS A 108 18.37 11.25 1.26
CA HIS A 108 18.00 12.00 2.47
C HIS A 108 16.99 13.14 2.22
N GLU A 109 16.54 13.35 1.00
CA GLU A 109 15.59 14.41 0.69
C GLU A 109 14.26 14.21 1.42
N GLY A 110 13.78 15.23 2.13
CA GLY A 110 12.55 15.21 2.91
C GLY A 110 12.57 14.29 4.14
N ARG A 111 13.76 13.82 4.57
CA ARG A 111 13.92 13.01 5.78
C ARG A 111 13.85 13.89 7.04
N LEU A 112 13.16 13.40 8.06
CA LEU A 112 13.27 13.93 9.41
C LEU A 112 14.61 13.46 10.01
N LEU A 113 15.55 14.40 10.21
CA LEU A 113 16.93 14.09 10.58
C LEU A 113 17.21 14.28 12.06
N TYR A 114 16.45 15.14 12.74
CA TYR A 114 16.69 15.55 14.13
C TYR A 114 15.36 15.60 14.89
N PRO A 115 15.36 15.36 16.23
CA PRO A 115 14.18 15.59 17.04
C PRO A 115 13.74 17.05 16.97
N GLN A 116 12.41 17.26 17.00
CA GLN A 116 11.82 18.61 17.05
C GLN A 116 10.77 18.67 18.15
N VAL A 117 10.74 19.81 18.86
CA VAL A 117 9.72 20.15 19.85
C VAL A 117 9.11 21.52 19.45
N ASN A 118 7.80 21.56 19.26
CA ASN A 118 7.08 22.75 18.77
C ASN A 118 7.72 23.36 17.51
N GLY A 119 8.12 22.53 16.56
CA GLY A 119 8.73 22.95 15.30
C GLY A 119 10.21 23.43 15.41
N GLN A 120 10.82 23.33 16.58
CA GLN A 120 12.23 23.69 16.79
C GLN A 120 13.07 22.45 17.02
N ARG A 121 14.27 22.39 16.42
CA ARG A 121 15.23 21.32 16.67
C ARG A 121 15.55 21.22 18.17
N ALA A 122 15.48 20.02 18.69
CA ALA A 122 15.77 19.68 20.09
C ALA A 122 16.80 18.54 20.17
N SER A 123 17.36 18.33 21.36
CA SER A 123 18.15 17.13 21.64
C SER A 123 17.21 15.92 21.86
N TRP A 124 17.78 14.70 21.72
CA TRP A 124 17.04 13.48 22.07
C TRP A 124 16.57 13.49 23.52
N ASP A 125 17.42 13.90 24.47
CA ASP A 125 17.04 13.93 25.90
C ASP A 125 15.88 14.88 26.15
N GLU A 126 15.92 16.09 25.59
CA GLU A 126 14.84 17.07 25.72
C GLU A 126 13.52 16.52 25.14
N ALA A 127 13.56 15.97 23.92
CA ALA A 127 12.36 15.47 23.26
C ALA A 127 11.75 14.26 24.00
N LEU A 128 12.56 13.31 24.43
CA LEU A 128 12.14 12.12 25.18
C LEU A 128 11.63 12.45 26.58
N ASP A 129 12.27 13.39 27.28
CA ASP A 129 11.79 13.90 28.57
C ASP A 129 10.45 14.61 28.42
N ARG A 130 10.27 15.37 27.35
CA ARG A 130 8.98 16.03 27.04
C ARG A 130 7.87 15.03 26.82
N VAL A 131 8.11 13.98 26.05
CA VAL A 131 7.15 12.87 25.83
C VAL A 131 6.81 12.18 27.14
N ALA A 132 7.83 11.73 27.88
CA ALA A 132 7.62 10.95 29.12
C ALA A 132 6.91 11.80 30.21
N ASN A 133 7.30 13.03 30.40
CA ASN A 133 6.67 13.94 31.37
C ASN A 133 5.23 14.29 30.97
N GLY A 134 4.98 14.51 29.67
CA GLY A 134 3.63 14.72 29.16
C GLY A 134 2.72 13.53 29.43
N PHE A 135 3.18 12.31 29.15
CA PHE A 135 2.41 11.09 29.46
C PHE A 135 2.19 10.91 30.96
N LYS A 136 3.23 11.09 31.81
CA LYS A 136 3.08 11.03 33.28
C LYS A 136 2.02 11.97 33.79
N LYS A 137 2.04 13.21 33.32
CA LYS A 137 1.07 14.22 33.71
C LYS A 137 -0.34 13.80 33.32
N ILE A 138 -0.55 13.47 32.04
CA ILE A 138 -1.88 13.09 31.52
C ILE A 138 -2.42 11.83 32.19
N ILE A 139 -1.57 10.83 32.44
CA ILE A 139 -1.97 9.60 33.17
C ILE A 139 -2.37 9.93 34.61
N ALA A 140 -1.62 10.80 35.28
CA ALA A 140 -1.92 11.18 36.65
C ALA A 140 -3.23 11.97 36.78
N GLU A 141 -3.54 12.83 35.80
CA GLU A 141 -4.72 13.71 35.82
C GLU A 141 -5.99 13.02 35.27
N HIS A 142 -5.82 12.12 34.28
CA HIS A 142 -6.96 11.60 33.48
C HIS A 142 -7.00 10.07 33.39
N GLY A 143 -6.01 9.37 33.95
CA GLY A 143 -5.92 7.90 33.87
C GLY A 143 -5.20 7.40 32.61
N ALA A 144 -4.87 6.10 32.60
CA ALA A 144 -4.11 5.46 31.52
C ALA A 144 -4.80 5.51 30.16
N ASP A 145 -6.11 5.44 30.12
CA ASP A 145 -6.90 5.45 28.88
C ASP A 145 -6.95 6.82 28.19
N ALA A 146 -6.44 7.87 28.81
CA ALA A 146 -6.27 9.19 28.20
C ALA A 146 -5.04 9.28 27.29
N VAL A 147 -4.19 8.24 27.23
CA VAL A 147 -3.06 8.10 26.31
C VAL A 147 -3.36 7.02 25.29
N ALA A 148 -2.98 7.25 24.03
CA ALA A 148 -3.14 6.28 22.95
C ALA A 148 -1.89 6.18 22.07
N PHE A 149 -1.66 5.00 21.47
CA PHE A 149 -0.65 4.77 20.44
C PHE A 149 -1.34 4.36 19.13
N TYR A 150 -0.91 4.96 18.01
CA TYR A 150 -1.34 4.56 16.69
C TYR A 150 -0.14 4.18 15.83
N VAL A 151 0.03 2.88 15.62
CA VAL A 151 1.23 2.30 15.02
C VAL A 151 1.02 1.83 13.58
N SER A 152 2.06 1.35 12.91
CA SER A 152 2.04 1.02 11.49
C SER A 152 2.35 -0.45 11.20
N GLY A 153 1.64 -1.07 10.26
CA GLY A 153 1.98 -2.36 9.68
C GLY A 153 3.27 -2.35 8.83
N GLN A 154 4.04 -1.27 8.87
CA GLN A 154 5.33 -1.12 8.19
C GLN A 154 6.52 -1.01 9.15
N ILE A 155 6.28 -0.91 10.47
CA ILE A 155 7.35 -1.05 11.47
C ILE A 155 7.69 -2.52 11.68
N LEU A 156 8.85 -2.80 12.26
CA LEU A 156 9.32 -4.16 12.50
C LEU A 156 8.54 -4.85 13.63
N THR A 157 8.63 -6.18 13.69
CA THR A 157 7.97 -6.97 14.74
C THR A 157 8.45 -6.55 16.13
N GLU A 158 9.74 -6.26 16.25
CA GLU A 158 10.38 -5.80 17.47
C GLU A 158 9.87 -4.42 17.92
N ASP A 159 9.66 -3.50 16.98
CA ASP A 159 9.08 -2.17 17.25
C ASP A 159 7.66 -2.31 17.83
N TYR A 160 6.84 -3.12 17.17
CA TYR A 160 5.48 -3.42 17.61
C TYR A 160 5.43 -4.07 18.98
N TYR A 161 6.35 -5.03 19.25
CA TYR A 161 6.40 -5.75 20.51
C TYR A 161 6.63 -4.79 21.68
N VAL A 162 7.64 -3.91 21.56
CA VAL A 162 7.98 -2.95 22.61
C VAL A 162 6.84 -1.95 22.84
N ALA A 163 6.19 -1.48 21.76
CA ALA A 163 5.04 -0.57 21.86
C ALA A 163 3.87 -1.22 22.61
N ASN A 164 3.53 -2.47 22.27
CA ASN A 164 2.45 -3.20 22.93
C ASN A 164 2.77 -3.55 24.40
N LYS A 165 4.01 -3.97 24.67
CA LYS A 165 4.46 -4.23 26.05
C LYS A 165 4.34 -2.96 26.90
N LEU A 166 4.81 -1.82 26.40
CA LEU A 166 4.72 -0.56 27.11
C LEU A 166 3.26 -0.17 27.37
N MET A 167 2.44 -0.14 26.33
CA MET A 167 1.08 0.38 26.45
C MET A 167 0.18 -0.54 27.28
N LYS A 168 0.15 -1.84 26.95
CA LYS A 168 -0.75 -2.80 27.61
C LYS A 168 -0.26 -3.30 28.96
N GLY A 169 1.07 -3.48 29.11
CA GLY A 169 1.65 -4.04 30.30
C GLY A 169 1.99 -3.02 31.38
N TYR A 170 2.46 -1.85 31.00
CA TYR A 170 3.09 -0.91 31.92
C TYR A 170 2.33 0.41 32.07
N ILE A 171 1.82 1.01 30.99
CA ILE A 171 0.87 2.13 31.08
C ILE A 171 -0.49 1.62 31.57
N GLY A 172 -0.91 0.43 31.16
CA GLY A 172 -2.14 -0.22 31.62
C GLY A 172 -3.38 0.13 30.80
N SER A 173 -3.20 0.58 29.57
CA SER A 173 -4.28 0.82 28.61
C SER A 173 -4.11 -0.04 27.36
N ALA A 174 -5.22 -0.49 26.78
CA ALA A 174 -5.23 -1.17 25.50
C ALA A 174 -5.50 -0.20 24.32
N ASN A 175 -5.47 1.11 24.53
CA ASN A 175 -5.61 2.13 23.48
C ASN A 175 -4.36 2.19 22.59
N ILE A 176 -3.98 1.05 22.03
CA ILE A 176 -2.98 0.91 20.98
C ILE A 176 -3.61 0.18 19.79
N ASP A 177 -3.71 0.86 18.65
CA ASP A 177 -4.20 0.26 17.41
C ASP A 177 -3.29 0.65 16.24
N THR A 178 -3.57 0.15 15.06
CA THR A 178 -2.64 0.20 13.93
C THR A 178 -3.40 0.48 12.63
N ASN A 179 -2.73 1.03 11.62
CA ASN A 179 -3.29 1.14 10.28
C ASN A 179 -3.59 -0.23 9.64
N SER A 180 -3.09 -1.35 10.20
CA SER A 180 -3.50 -2.70 9.82
C SER A 180 -4.97 -2.98 10.15
N ARG A 181 -5.58 -2.24 11.11
CA ARG A 181 -7.02 -2.20 11.36
C ARG A 181 -7.80 -1.86 10.10
N LEU A 182 -7.35 -0.87 9.36
CA LEU A 182 -7.98 -0.39 8.13
C LEU A 182 -7.80 -1.35 6.94
N CYS A 183 -6.85 -2.28 7.06
CA CYS A 183 -6.43 -3.16 5.97
C CYS A 183 -7.05 -4.55 6.05
N MET A 184 -7.00 -5.22 7.22
CA MET A 184 -7.32 -6.64 7.28
C MET A 184 -7.82 -7.17 8.65
N SER A 185 -8.26 -6.33 9.54
CA SER A 185 -8.82 -6.80 10.82
C SER A 185 -10.07 -7.67 10.65
N THR A 186 -10.78 -7.50 9.56
CA THR A 186 -11.88 -8.36 9.10
C THR A 186 -11.43 -9.82 8.96
N ALA A 187 -10.32 -10.06 8.25
CA ALA A 187 -9.80 -11.42 8.07
C ALA A 187 -9.36 -12.05 9.40
N VAL A 188 -8.73 -11.24 10.28
CA VAL A 188 -8.38 -11.66 11.64
C VAL A 188 -9.61 -12.15 12.40
N ALA A 189 -10.66 -11.35 12.42
CA ALA A 189 -11.91 -11.69 13.13
C ALA A 189 -12.60 -12.90 12.49
N ALA A 190 -12.64 -13.00 11.18
CA ALA A 190 -13.25 -14.12 10.47
C ALA A 190 -12.51 -15.44 10.73
N HIS A 191 -11.17 -15.45 10.72
CA HIS A 191 -10.38 -16.64 11.08
C HIS A 191 -10.58 -17.05 12.52
N LYS A 192 -10.56 -16.09 13.47
CA LYS A 192 -10.85 -16.39 14.89
C LYS A 192 -12.25 -16.99 15.09
N ARG A 193 -13.27 -16.47 14.42
CA ARG A 193 -14.63 -17.01 14.49
C ARG A 193 -14.71 -18.44 13.96
N ALA A 194 -14.05 -18.70 12.81
CA ALA A 194 -14.12 -19.99 12.13
C ALA A 194 -13.15 -21.04 12.69
N PHE A 195 -11.90 -20.64 12.95
CA PHE A 195 -10.81 -21.58 13.28
C PHE A 195 -10.36 -21.53 14.73
N GLY A 196 -10.89 -20.57 15.52
CA GLY A 196 -10.48 -20.36 16.91
C GLY A 196 -9.15 -19.60 17.05
N ALA A 197 -8.49 -19.27 15.93
CA ALA A 197 -7.22 -18.56 15.93
C ALA A 197 -7.10 -17.63 14.70
N ASP A 198 -6.26 -16.61 14.81
CA ASP A 198 -5.83 -15.79 13.67
C ASP A 198 -4.77 -16.56 12.88
N ALA A 199 -5.21 -17.47 12.03
CA ALA A 199 -4.36 -18.44 11.36
C ALA A 199 -4.75 -18.58 9.88
N VAL A 200 -3.84 -18.19 8.99
CA VAL A 200 -3.99 -18.35 7.54
C VAL A 200 -3.69 -19.82 7.18
N PRO A 201 -4.64 -20.57 6.60
CA PRO A 201 -4.51 -22.02 6.43
C PRO A 201 -3.52 -22.46 5.35
N ILE A 202 -3.31 -21.66 4.32
CA ILE A 202 -2.54 -22.00 3.11
C ILE A 202 -1.22 -21.23 3.00
N CYS A 203 -0.41 -21.60 2.01
CA CYS A 203 0.81 -20.88 1.62
C CYS A 203 0.75 -20.45 0.14
N TYR A 204 1.76 -19.72 -0.34
CA TYR A 204 1.80 -19.21 -1.71
C TYR A 204 1.85 -20.32 -2.76
N ASP A 205 2.49 -21.45 -2.46
CA ASP A 205 2.56 -22.60 -3.36
C ASP A 205 1.18 -23.23 -3.62
N ASP A 206 0.21 -23.07 -2.71
CA ASP A 206 -1.15 -23.53 -2.92
C ASP A 206 -1.86 -22.77 -4.04
N ILE A 207 -1.53 -21.48 -4.25
CA ILE A 207 -2.06 -20.66 -5.35
C ILE A 207 -1.60 -21.25 -6.68
N GLU A 208 -0.33 -21.68 -6.76
CA GLU A 208 0.25 -22.27 -7.96
C GLU A 208 -0.28 -23.69 -8.21
N ALA A 209 -0.58 -24.44 -7.14
CA ALA A 209 -1.07 -25.81 -7.20
C ALA A 209 -2.58 -25.94 -7.47
N ALA A 210 -3.36 -24.87 -7.30
CA ALA A 210 -4.80 -24.88 -7.51
C ALA A 210 -5.19 -25.10 -8.98
N ASP A 211 -6.35 -25.73 -9.22
CA ASP A 211 -6.95 -25.85 -10.55
C ASP A 211 -8.01 -24.79 -10.80
N LEU A 212 -8.57 -24.23 -9.71
CA LEU A 212 -9.44 -23.06 -9.74
C LEU A 212 -8.93 -22.03 -8.72
N VAL A 213 -8.70 -20.81 -9.18
CA VAL A 213 -8.40 -19.65 -8.33
C VAL A 213 -9.52 -18.64 -8.44
N VAL A 214 -10.21 -18.37 -7.34
CA VAL A 214 -11.26 -17.35 -7.25
C VAL A 214 -10.65 -16.12 -6.55
N ILE A 215 -10.66 -14.96 -7.21
CA ILE A 215 -10.11 -13.71 -6.68
C ILE A 215 -11.26 -12.76 -6.39
N VAL A 216 -11.47 -12.42 -5.12
CA VAL A 216 -12.65 -11.67 -4.67
C VAL A 216 -12.24 -10.33 -4.06
N GLY A 217 -12.76 -9.24 -4.62
CA GLY A 217 -12.53 -7.88 -4.11
C GLY A 217 -11.05 -7.52 -4.04
N SER A 218 -10.27 -7.91 -5.05
CA SER A 218 -8.82 -7.71 -5.08
C SER A 218 -8.30 -7.39 -6.49
N ASN A 219 -7.81 -6.16 -6.68
CA ASN A 219 -6.96 -5.88 -7.85
C ASN A 219 -5.58 -6.50 -7.61
N TYR A 220 -5.50 -7.82 -7.70
CA TYR A 220 -4.35 -8.64 -7.31
C TYR A 220 -3.10 -8.30 -8.12
N ALA A 221 -3.27 -7.99 -9.42
CA ALA A 221 -2.21 -7.55 -10.31
C ALA A 221 -1.49 -6.26 -9.85
N TRP A 222 -2.20 -5.36 -9.14
CA TRP A 222 -1.63 -4.09 -8.65
C TRP A 222 -1.33 -4.10 -7.15
N ALA A 223 -2.15 -4.80 -6.36
CA ALA A 223 -2.00 -4.85 -4.91
C ALA A 223 -0.91 -5.84 -4.45
N HIS A 224 -0.78 -6.99 -5.14
CA HIS A 224 0.17 -8.05 -4.83
C HIS A 224 0.86 -8.58 -6.12
N PRO A 225 1.59 -7.69 -6.85
CA PRO A 225 2.02 -7.98 -8.22
C PRO A 225 2.86 -9.23 -8.37
N VAL A 226 3.71 -9.54 -7.40
CA VAL A 226 4.60 -10.72 -7.47
C VAL A 226 3.80 -12.03 -7.33
N LEU A 227 2.78 -12.07 -6.45
CA LEU A 227 1.90 -13.24 -6.38
C LEU A 227 1.03 -13.38 -7.64
N TYR A 228 0.62 -12.26 -8.25
CA TYR A 228 -0.03 -12.30 -9.56
C TYR A 228 0.89 -12.85 -10.64
N GLN A 229 2.18 -12.45 -10.67
CA GLN A 229 3.18 -13.04 -11.59
C GLN A 229 3.35 -14.54 -11.38
N ARG A 230 3.40 -15.01 -10.12
CA ARG A 230 3.47 -16.44 -9.77
C ARG A 230 2.23 -17.18 -10.30
N LEU A 231 1.04 -16.64 -10.07
CA LEU A 231 -0.22 -17.19 -10.58
C LEU A 231 -0.22 -17.26 -12.13
N MET A 232 0.24 -16.19 -12.81
CA MET A 232 0.31 -16.16 -14.27
C MET A 232 1.31 -17.17 -14.83
N THR A 233 2.43 -17.38 -14.15
CA THR A 233 3.39 -18.43 -14.51
C THR A 233 2.75 -19.82 -14.39
N ALA A 234 2.01 -20.06 -13.29
CA ALA A 234 1.29 -21.33 -13.11
C ALA A 234 0.19 -21.54 -14.16
N LYS A 235 -0.60 -20.51 -14.49
CA LYS A 235 -1.63 -20.55 -15.55
C LYS A 235 -1.03 -20.84 -16.93
N LYS A 236 0.13 -20.23 -17.27
CA LYS A 236 0.85 -20.53 -18.53
C LYS A 236 1.31 -21.98 -18.59
N ALA A 237 1.84 -22.52 -17.49
CA ALA A 237 2.29 -23.91 -17.41
C ALA A 237 1.12 -24.92 -17.41
N ARG A 238 -0.05 -24.52 -16.93
CA ARG A 238 -1.28 -25.31 -16.84
C ARG A 238 -2.46 -24.54 -17.43
N PRO A 239 -2.64 -24.49 -18.75
CA PRO A 239 -3.69 -23.71 -19.42
C PRO A 239 -5.12 -24.05 -18.96
N ASP A 240 -5.37 -25.27 -18.52
CA ASP A 240 -6.66 -25.75 -18.00
C ASP A 240 -7.01 -25.16 -16.60
N MET A 241 -6.04 -24.59 -15.88
CA MET A 241 -6.28 -23.87 -14.63
C MET A 241 -7.27 -22.73 -14.88
N GLN A 242 -8.32 -22.65 -14.07
CA GLN A 242 -9.36 -21.62 -14.21
C GLN A 242 -9.14 -20.47 -13.23
N ILE A 243 -9.39 -19.25 -13.69
CA ILE A 243 -9.33 -18.03 -12.85
C ILE A 243 -10.67 -17.31 -12.93
N VAL A 244 -11.33 -17.15 -11.79
CA VAL A 244 -12.56 -16.39 -11.65
C VAL A 244 -12.28 -15.12 -10.86
N VAL A 245 -12.66 -13.96 -11.38
CA VAL A 245 -12.55 -12.67 -10.67
C VAL A 245 -13.94 -12.17 -10.31
N VAL A 246 -14.14 -11.86 -9.03
CA VAL A 246 -15.37 -11.25 -8.48
C VAL A 246 -15.00 -9.84 -8.00
N ASP A 247 -15.32 -8.84 -8.80
CA ASP A 247 -14.99 -7.43 -8.51
C ASP A 247 -15.96 -6.53 -9.30
N PRO A 248 -16.52 -5.47 -8.72
CA PRO A 248 -17.38 -4.51 -9.45
C PRO A 248 -16.72 -3.91 -10.69
N ARG A 249 -15.39 -3.76 -10.66
CA ARG A 249 -14.58 -3.19 -11.72
C ARG A 249 -13.88 -4.25 -12.55
N ARG A 250 -13.72 -3.98 -13.84
CA ARG A 250 -12.82 -4.77 -14.69
C ARG A 250 -11.38 -4.31 -14.48
N THR A 251 -10.74 -4.82 -13.43
CA THR A 251 -9.36 -4.44 -13.06
C THR A 251 -8.33 -5.17 -13.92
N ALA A 252 -7.04 -4.76 -13.81
CA ALA A 252 -5.92 -5.47 -14.47
C ALA A 252 -5.84 -6.96 -14.11
N THR A 253 -6.42 -7.37 -12.99
CA THR A 253 -6.52 -8.78 -12.59
C THR A 253 -7.41 -9.59 -13.52
N CYS A 254 -8.40 -8.96 -14.15
CA CYS A 254 -9.32 -9.61 -15.09
C CYS A 254 -8.69 -9.94 -16.45
N ASP A 255 -7.48 -9.46 -16.72
CA ASP A 255 -6.77 -9.67 -17.99
C ASP A 255 -6.58 -11.16 -18.35
N MET A 256 -6.37 -12.00 -17.34
CA MET A 256 -6.20 -13.45 -17.49
C MET A 256 -7.35 -14.26 -16.86
N ALA A 257 -8.46 -13.62 -16.52
CA ALA A 257 -9.62 -14.28 -15.95
C ALA A 257 -10.41 -15.03 -17.04
N ASP A 258 -10.77 -16.27 -16.76
CA ASP A 258 -11.69 -17.05 -17.59
C ASP A 258 -13.14 -16.60 -17.39
N LEU A 259 -13.46 -16.07 -16.18
CA LEU A 259 -14.77 -15.51 -15.85
C LEU A 259 -14.62 -14.27 -14.95
N HIS A 260 -15.29 -13.17 -15.30
CA HIS A 260 -15.41 -11.98 -14.47
C HIS A 260 -16.87 -11.73 -14.07
N LEU A 261 -17.14 -11.74 -12.77
CA LEU A 261 -18.42 -11.35 -12.19
C LEU A 261 -18.33 -9.91 -11.67
N ALA A 262 -18.88 -8.96 -12.42
CA ALA A 262 -18.96 -7.55 -12.06
C ALA A 262 -20.12 -7.30 -11.08
N ILE A 263 -20.05 -7.87 -9.87
CA ILE A 263 -21.13 -7.82 -8.89
C ILE A 263 -21.42 -6.41 -8.38
N ALA A 264 -22.64 -6.18 -7.92
CA ALA A 264 -22.99 -4.96 -7.20
C ALA A 264 -22.15 -4.82 -5.93
N PRO A 265 -21.60 -3.62 -5.63
CA PRO A 265 -20.82 -3.40 -4.40
C PRO A 265 -21.59 -3.87 -3.16
N GLY A 266 -20.97 -4.71 -2.34
CA GLY A 266 -21.54 -5.24 -1.11
C GLY A 266 -22.31 -6.57 -1.25
N ALA A 267 -22.53 -7.09 -2.45
CA ALA A 267 -23.31 -8.30 -2.68
C ALA A 267 -22.55 -9.63 -2.43
N ASP A 268 -21.31 -9.57 -2.00
CA ASP A 268 -20.41 -10.73 -1.85
C ASP A 268 -21.01 -11.86 -0.98
N ALA A 269 -21.57 -11.53 0.20
CA ALA A 269 -22.13 -12.52 1.11
C ALA A 269 -23.35 -13.24 0.49
N TYR A 270 -24.13 -12.53 -0.34
CA TYR A 270 -25.25 -13.15 -1.08
C TYR A 270 -24.74 -14.16 -2.10
N LEU A 271 -23.65 -13.84 -2.81
CA LEU A 271 -23.02 -14.74 -3.79
C LEU A 271 -22.54 -16.05 -3.13
N PHE A 272 -21.79 -15.95 -2.01
CA PHE A 272 -21.22 -17.12 -1.35
C PHE A 272 -22.26 -17.93 -0.55
N ASN A 273 -23.27 -17.31 0.03
CA ASN A 273 -24.41 -18.04 0.62
C ASN A 273 -25.22 -18.78 -0.47
N GLY A 274 -25.43 -18.14 -1.63
CA GLY A 274 -26.05 -18.81 -2.77
C GLY A 274 -25.22 -20.01 -3.26
N LEU A 275 -23.89 -19.86 -3.27
CA LEU A 275 -22.98 -20.97 -3.60
C LEU A 275 -23.09 -22.11 -2.56
N LEU A 276 -23.13 -21.82 -1.27
CA LEU A 276 -23.31 -22.84 -0.23
C LEU A 276 -24.60 -23.65 -0.44
N HIS A 277 -25.68 -22.94 -0.77
CA HIS A 277 -26.97 -23.60 -1.07
C HIS A 277 -26.91 -24.44 -2.35
N TYR A 278 -26.24 -23.93 -3.41
CA TYR A 278 -26.02 -24.66 -4.65
C TYR A 278 -25.20 -25.93 -4.43
N LEU A 279 -24.10 -25.86 -3.66
CA LEU A 279 -23.24 -27.02 -3.33
C LEU A 279 -24.04 -28.16 -2.66
N ARG A 280 -24.98 -27.82 -1.78
CA ARG A 280 -25.85 -28.81 -1.14
C ARG A 280 -26.80 -29.45 -2.13
N ARG A 281 -27.40 -28.68 -3.04
CA ARG A 281 -28.30 -29.17 -4.07
C ARG A 281 -27.64 -30.13 -5.07
N GLU A 282 -26.39 -29.81 -5.45
CA GLU A 282 -25.59 -30.60 -6.41
C GLU A 282 -24.82 -31.77 -5.74
N ASP A 283 -25.11 -32.07 -4.47
CA ASP A 283 -24.41 -33.10 -3.68
C ASP A 283 -22.88 -32.93 -3.61
N ALA A 284 -22.41 -31.66 -3.65
CA ALA A 284 -21.01 -31.30 -3.62
C ALA A 284 -20.47 -31.00 -2.22
N ILE A 285 -21.27 -31.18 -1.17
CA ILE A 285 -20.85 -31.07 0.22
C ILE A 285 -20.10 -32.33 0.65
N ASN A 286 -18.93 -32.15 1.27
CA ASN A 286 -18.21 -33.28 1.88
C ASN A 286 -18.76 -33.56 3.29
N LEU A 287 -19.83 -34.34 3.33
CA LEU A 287 -20.57 -34.64 4.58
C LEU A 287 -19.68 -35.32 5.62
N SER A 288 -18.79 -36.22 5.21
CA SER A 288 -17.89 -36.92 6.13
C SER A 288 -16.89 -35.95 6.79
N TYR A 289 -16.38 -34.99 6.04
CA TYR A 289 -15.52 -33.96 6.59
C TYR A 289 -16.29 -33.01 7.51
N VAL A 290 -17.51 -32.62 7.13
CA VAL A 290 -18.36 -31.76 7.95
C VAL A 290 -18.68 -32.43 9.29
N GLU A 291 -19.06 -33.72 9.28
CA GLU A 291 -19.36 -34.46 10.48
C GLU A 291 -18.13 -34.59 11.41
N ALA A 292 -16.97 -34.90 10.84
CA ALA A 292 -15.76 -35.12 11.62
C ALA A 292 -15.15 -33.83 12.17
N HIS A 293 -15.12 -32.74 11.38
CA HIS A 293 -14.26 -31.57 11.61
C HIS A 293 -14.99 -30.23 11.72
N VAL A 294 -16.30 -30.18 11.56
CA VAL A 294 -17.04 -28.91 11.50
C VAL A 294 -18.22 -28.93 12.46
N GLU A 295 -18.48 -27.79 13.11
CA GLU A 295 -19.71 -27.50 13.83
C GLU A 295 -20.47 -26.34 13.19
N GLY A 296 -21.77 -26.19 13.48
CA GLY A 296 -22.58 -25.05 13.00
C GLY A 296 -23.10 -25.17 11.56
N PHE A 297 -22.88 -26.28 10.84
CA PHE A 297 -23.30 -26.47 9.45
C PHE A 297 -24.81 -26.22 9.24
N ALA A 298 -25.67 -26.78 10.11
CA ALA A 298 -27.12 -26.64 9.96
C ALA A 298 -27.57 -25.17 10.07
N ALA A 299 -27.03 -24.42 11.01
CA ALA A 299 -27.34 -23.01 11.21
C ALA A 299 -26.84 -22.14 10.05
N ALA A 300 -25.60 -22.40 9.56
CA ALA A 300 -25.03 -21.70 8.41
C ALA A 300 -25.83 -21.97 7.12
N PHE A 301 -26.24 -23.21 6.92
CA PHE A 301 -27.07 -23.60 5.77
C PHE A 301 -28.47 -22.97 5.83
N GLU A 302 -29.10 -22.93 7.00
CA GLU A 302 -30.41 -22.28 7.17
C GLU A 302 -30.33 -20.78 6.90
N ALA A 303 -29.28 -20.09 7.39
CA ALA A 303 -29.04 -18.69 7.07
C ALA A 303 -28.86 -18.45 5.55
N ALA A 304 -28.24 -19.39 4.85
CA ALA A 304 -28.04 -19.33 3.40
C ALA A 304 -29.33 -19.50 2.58
N ARG A 305 -30.42 -20.04 3.17
CA ARG A 305 -31.71 -20.22 2.47
C ARG A 305 -32.32 -18.91 1.98
N ALA A 306 -31.97 -17.78 2.57
CA ALA A 306 -32.43 -16.48 2.11
C ALA A 306 -32.09 -16.20 0.63
N VAL A 307 -31.08 -16.88 0.06
CA VAL A 307 -30.62 -16.76 -1.35
C VAL A 307 -30.48 -18.13 -2.02
N SER A 308 -31.50 -18.94 -1.96
CA SER A 308 -31.50 -20.36 -2.35
C SER A 308 -31.54 -20.62 -3.86
N SER A 309 -31.72 -19.60 -4.71
CA SER A 309 -31.84 -19.78 -6.16
C SER A 309 -30.88 -18.88 -6.95
N ILE A 310 -30.37 -19.40 -8.08
CA ILE A 310 -29.48 -18.66 -9.00
C ILE A 310 -30.13 -17.34 -9.48
N PRO A 311 -31.43 -17.31 -9.93
CA PRO A 311 -32.04 -16.06 -10.33
C PRO A 311 -32.01 -14.99 -9.23
N LYS A 312 -32.29 -15.36 -7.97
CA LYS A 312 -32.26 -14.42 -6.85
C LYS A 312 -30.88 -13.89 -6.55
N VAL A 313 -29.87 -14.76 -6.58
CA VAL A 313 -28.45 -14.35 -6.45
C VAL A 313 -28.05 -13.40 -7.59
N ALA A 314 -28.36 -13.76 -8.83
CA ALA A 314 -28.09 -12.95 -10.01
C ALA A 314 -28.71 -11.56 -9.94
N GLN A 315 -29.99 -11.49 -9.53
CA GLN A 315 -30.71 -10.23 -9.33
C GLN A 315 -30.03 -9.33 -8.29
N ILE A 316 -29.69 -9.87 -7.12
CA ILE A 316 -29.06 -9.09 -6.03
C ILE A 316 -27.64 -8.67 -6.43
N CYS A 317 -26.88 -9.59 -7.02
CA CYS A 317 -25.52 -9.30 -7.48
C CYS A 317 -25.50 -8.40 -8.74
N GLY A 318 -26.64 -8.27 -9.44
CA GLY A 318 -26.74 -7.48 -10.67
C GLY A 318 -25.82 -7.99 -11.78
N VAL A 319 -25.76 -9.32 -11.94
CA VAL A 319 -24.99 -10.02 -12.97
C VAL A 319 -25.87 -11.07 -13.67
N PRO A 320 -25.54 -11.50 -14.91
CA PRO A 320 -26.31 -12.51 -15.62
C PRO A 320 -26.39 -13.85 -14.85
N GLU A 321 -27.54 -14.51 -14.88
CA GLU A 321 -27.74 -15.85 -14.27
C GLU A 321 -26.77 -16.89 -14.83
N SER A 322 -26.40 -16.79 -16.10
CA SER A 322 -25.42 -17.68 -16.75
C SER A 322 -24.05 -17.58 -16.09
N GLN A 323 -23.60 -16.39 -15.71
CA GLN A 323 -22.31 -16.17 -15.04
C GLN A 323 -22.34 -16.73 -13.62
N VAL A 324 -23.41 -16.52 -12.86
CA VAL A 324 -23.57 -17.12 -11.53
C VAL A 324 -23.58 -18.65 -11.62
N SER A 325 -24.34 -19.21 -12.56
CA SER A 325 -24.41 -20.65 -12.80
C SER A 325 -23.05 -21.24 -13.17
N GLU A 326 -22.31 -20.56 -14.04
CA GLU A 326 -20.96 -20.99 -14.45
C GLU A 326 -19.98 -20.97 -13.27
N PHE A 327 -19.94 -19.90 -12.49
CA PHE A 327 -19.10 -19.80 -11.30
C PHE A 327 -19.43 -20.92 -10.30
N PHE A 328 -20.73 -21.14 -10.01
CA PHE A 328 -21.15 -22.16 -9.05
C PHE A 328 -20.78 -23.56 -9.53
N ARG A 329 -20.97 -23.82 -10.82
CA ARG A 329 -20.61 -25.11 -11.45
C ARG A 329 -19.09 -25.36 -11.39
N LEU A 330 -18.27 -24.34 -11.72
CA LEU A 330 -16.81 -24.41 -11.62
C LEU A 330 -16.38 -24.73 -10.19
N PHE A 331 -16.89 -23.99 -9.20
CA PHE A 331 -16.54 -24.21 -7.81
C PHE A 331 -16.95 -25.60 -7.31
N ALA A 332 -18.15 -26.07 -7.68
CA ALA A 332 -18.64 -27.38 -7.26
C ALA A 332 -17.80 -28.55 -7.78
N ARG A 333 -17.34 -28.45 -9.04
CA ARG A 333 -16.65 -29.56 -9.75
C ARG A 333 -15.14 -29.58 -9.57
N THR A 334 -14.53 -28.46 -9.21
CA THR A 334 -13.06 -28.35 -9.11
C THR A 334 -12.61 -28.60 -7.67
N GLU A 335 -11.91 -29.68 -7.43
CA GLU A 335 -11.45 -30.05 -6.09
C GLU A 335 -10.41 -29.06 -5.56
N ARG A 336 -9.28 -28.88 -6.28
CA ARG A 336 -8.23 -27.95 -5.85
C ARG A 336 -8.62 -26.51 -6.16
N THR A 337 -9.30 -25.91 -5.18
CA THR A 337 -9.83 -24.55 -5.28
C THR A 337 -9.25 -23.67 -4.19
N VAL A 338 -8.64 -22.55 -4.58
CA VAL A 338 -8.20 -21.47 -3.69
C VAL A 338 -9.07 -20.24 -3.91
N THR A 339 -9.58 -19.65 -2.82
CA THR A 339 -10.28 -18.35 -2.88
C THR A 339 -9.43 -17.27 -2.21
N ILE A 340 -8.90 -16.36 -3.02
CA ILE A 340 -8.11 -15.20 -2.57
C ILE A 340 -9.06 -14.03 -2.36
N PHE A 341 -9.01 -13.38 -1.18
CA PHE A 341 -9.79 -12.17 -0.93
C PHE A 341 -8.95 -11.07 -0.27
N SER A 342 -9.36 -9.83 -0.44
CA SER A 342 -8.63 -8.65 0.03
C SER A 342 -9.62 -7.53 0.40
N GLN A 343 -9.24 -6.27 0.16
CA GLN A 343 -9.93 -5.08 0.68
C GLN A 343 -11.39 -4.93 0.22
N GLY A 344 -11.80 -5.46 -0.93
CA GLY A 344 -13.20 -5.44 -1.36
C GLY A 344 -14.11 -6.25 -0.43
N ILE A 345 -13.59 -7.31 0.19
CA ILE A 345 -14.26 -8.05 1.26
C ILE A 345 -14.04 -7.35 2.60
N ASN A 346 -12.78 -6.99 2.90
CA ASN A 346 -12.37 -6.58 4.23
C ASN A 346 -12.91 -5.20 4.62
N GLN A 347 -12.88 -4.21 3.70
CA GLN A 347 -13.27 -2.82 3.95
C GLN A 347 -14.79 -2.61 3.70
N SER A 348 -15.58 -3.26 4.52
CA SER A 348 -17.05 -3.26 4.44
C SER A 348 -17.65 -3.26 5.83
N SER A 349 -18.82 -2.65 6.00
CA SER A 349 -19.62 -2.66 7.25
C SER A 349 -20.10 -4.07 7.67
N SER A 350 -20.03 -5.06 6.77
CA SER A 350 -20.32 -6.48 7.03
C SER A 350 -19.17 -7.40 6.59
N GLY A 351 -17.95 -6.89 6.64
CA GLY A 351 -16.76 -7.56 6.09
C GLY A 351 -16.48 -8.91 6.73
N VAL A 352 -16.62 -9.03 8.05
CA VAL A 352 -16.39 -10.30 8.77
C VAL A 352 -17.37 -11.38 8.30
N ASP A 353 -18.61 -11.04 8.10
CA ASP A 353 -19.62 -11.98 7.60
C ASP A 353 -19.35 -12.38 6.13
N LYS A 354 -18.93 -11.45 5.27
CA LYS A 354 -18.49 -11.76 3.91
C LYS A 354 -17.32 -12.74 3.89
N ALA A 355 -16.31 -12.51 4.72
CA ALA A 355 -15.15 -13.41 4.84
C ALA A 355 -15.57 -14.79 5.39
N ASN A 356 -16.48 -14.85 6.38
CA ASN A 356 -16.99 -16.11 6.89
C ASN A 356 -17.85 -16.85 5.86
N ALA A 357 -18.61 -16.18 5.00
CA ALA A 357 -19.34 -16.82 3.89
C ALA A 357 -18.37 -17.53 2.92
N ILE A 358 -17.21 -16.90 2.61
CA ILE A 358 -16.14 -17.54 1.83
C ILE A 358 -15.55 -18.74 2.58
N ILE A 359 -15.24 -18.62 3.86
CA ILE A 359 -14.67 -19.72 4.66
C ILE A 359 -15.67 -20.88 4.75
N ASN A 360 -16.97 -20.62 4.90
CA ASN A 360 -18.01 -21.62 5.00
C ASN A 360 -18.06 -22.55 3.79
N VAL A 361 -17.92 -22.06 2.55
CA VAL A 361 -17.96 -22.92 1.36
C VAL A 361 -16.74 -23.83 1.28
N HIS A 362 -15.56 -23.38 1.77
CA HIS A 362 -14.36 -24.20 1.88
C HIS A 362 -14.49 -25.28 2.97
N LEU A 363 -15.07 -24.93 4.11
CA LEU A 363 -15.36 -25.91 5.19
C LEU A 363 -16.38 -26.94 4.74
N ALA A 364 -17.48 -26.51 4.09
CA ALA A 364 -18.51 -27.40 3.59
C ALA A 364 -17.98 -28.43 2.57
N THR A 365 -16.98 -28.07 1.80
CA THR A 365 -16.37 -28.93 0.75
C THR A 365 -15.10 -29.66 1.21
N GLY A 366 -14.70 -29.49 2.48
CA GLY A 366 -13.49 -30.14 3.05
C GLY A 366 -12.17 -29.66 2.44
N ARG A 367 -12.13 -28.38 2.00
CA ARG A 367 -10.99 -27.76 1.32
C ARG A 367 -10.14 -26.91 2.25
N ILE A 368 -9.76 -27.46 3.40
CA ILE A 368 -8.86 -26.84 4.38
C ILE A 368 -7.70 -27.78 4.69
N GLY A 369 -6.49 -27.24 4.81
CA GLY A 369 -5.29 -28.00 5.17
C GLY A 369 -4.73 -28.92 4.10
N LYS A 370 -5.15 -28.75 2.84
CA LYS A 370 -4.75 -29.58 1.70
C LYS A 370 -4.04 -28.77 0.62
N LEU A 371 -3.20 -29.41 -0.16
CA LEU A 371 -2.46 -28.77 -1.27
C LEU A 371 -3.41 -28.15 -2.30
N GLY A 372 -3.20 -26.90 -2.60
CA GLY A 372 -3.97 -26.16 -3.62
C GLY A 372 -5.40 -25.86 -3.21
N MET A 373 -5.73 -25.84 -1.91
CA MET A 373 -7.10 -25.68 -1.41
C MET A 373 -7.15 -24.75 -0.22
N GLY A 374 -8.16 -23.87 -0.20
CA GLY A 374 -8.51 -23.07 0.97
C GLY A 374 -8.76 -21.61 0.70
N PRO A 375 -9.29 -20.88 1.69
CA PRO A 375 -9.42 -19.44 1.65
C PRO A 375 -8.07 -18.78 1.97
N PHE A 376 -7.76 -17.68 1.28
CA PHE A 376 -6.54 -16.93 1.46
C PHE A 376 -6.81 -15.42 1.55
N SER A 377 -6.66 -14.86 2.74
CA SER A 377 -6.67 -13.42 2.95
C SER A 377 -5.28 -12.85 2.72
N VAL A 378 -5.12 -12.02 1.67
CA VAL A 378 -3.83 -11.43 1.33
C VAL A 378 -3.66 -10.10 2.03
N THR A 379 -2.65 -10.01 2.90
CA THR A 379 -2.36 -8.80 3.68
C THR A 379 -1.79 -7.68 2.80
N GLY A 380 -2.21 -6.45 3.06
CA GLY A 380 -1.76 -5.28 2.28
C GLY A 380 -0.37 -4.80 2.68
N GLN A 381 -0.03 -4.80 3.96
CA GLN A 381 1.20 -4.21 4.51
C GLN A 381 2.27 -5.27 4.77
N PRO A 382 3.58 -4.89 4.76
CA PRO A 382 4.69 -5.85 4.78
C PRO A 382 4.81 -6.62 6.10
N ASN A 383 4.41 -6.01 7.23
CA ASN A 383 4.48 -6.61 8.56
C ASN A 383 3.17 -6.55 9.35
N ALA A 384 2.02 -6.48 8.69
CA ALA A 384 0.74 -6.52 9.38
C ALA A 384 0.50 -7.85 10.11
N MET A 385 1.08 -8.95 9.62
CA MET A 385 1.05 -10.25 10.29
C MET A 385 1.89 -10.19 11.58
N GLY A 386 3.14 -9.72 11.53
CA GLY A 386 3.99 -9.58 12.72
C GLY A 386 3.38 -8.67 13.77
N GLY A 387 2.72 -7.57 13.35
CA GLY A 387 1.97 -6.73 14.28
C GLY A 387 0.85 -7.48 15.01
N ARG A 388 0.16 -8.43 14.35
CA ARG A 388 -0.88 -9.27 14.96
C ARG A 388 -0.28 -10.30 15.95
N GLU A 389 0.89 -10.85 15.61
CA GLU A 389 1.62 -11.80 16.46
C GLU A 389 1.98 -11.21 17.83
N VAL A 390 2.29 -9.93 17.87
CA VAL A 390 2.63 -9.20 19.10
C VAL A 390 1.43 -8.48 19.74
N GLY A 391 0.21 -8.69 19.23
CA GLY A 391 -0.99 -8.08 19.79
C GLY A 391 -1.22 -6.62 19.39
N GLY A 392 -0.79 -6.20 18.21
CA GLY A 392 -0.85 -4.81 17.72
C GLY A 392 -2.25 -4.26 17.47
N LEU A 393 -3.31 -5.06 17.52
CA LEU A 393 -4.69 -4.59 17.48
C LEU A 393 -5.20 -4.32 18.91
N ALA A 394 -6.01 -3.28 19.09
CA ALA A 394 -6.53 -2.85 20.38
C ALA A 394 -7.31 -3.94 21.16
N ASN A 395 -7.87 -4.91 20.45
CA ASN A 395 -8.64 -6.00 21.01
C ASN A 395 -7.86 -7.33 21.11
N GLN A 396 -6.53 -7.30 21.05
CA GLN A 396 -5.67 -8.48 21.14
C GLN A 396 -4.58 -8.30 22.19
N LEU A 397 -4.08 -9.40 22.74
CA LEU A 397 -2.85 -9.49 23.51
C LEU A 397 -1.75 -10.13 22.64
N ALA A 398 -0.50 -10.02 23.07
CA ALA A 398 0.64 -10.65 22.40
C ALA A 398 0.48 -12.18 22.32
N ALA A 399 1.17 -12.80 21.38
CA ALA A 399 1.14 -14.25 21.10
C ALA A 399 -0.27 -14.79 20.75
N HIS A 400 -1.08 -13.99 20.03
CA HIS A 400 -2.46 -14.29 19.64
C HIS A 400 -3.43 -14.56 20.80
N LEU A 401 -3.07 -14.14 22.01
CA LEU A 401 -3.95 -14.17 23.18
C LEU A 401 -5.07 -13.12 23.06
N ASP A 402 -6.12 -13.25 23.87
CA ASP A 402 -7.32 -12.44 23.75
C ASP A 402 -7.77 -11.90 25.12
N PHE A 403 -8.37 -10.71 25.14
CA PHE A 403 -8.95 -10.11 26.34
C PHE A 403 -10.24 -10.79 26.80
N SER A 404 -10.88 -11.59 25.94
CA SER A 404 -12.08 -12.36 26.31
C SER A 404 -11.80 -13.49 27.32
N ASP A 405 -10.52 -13.82 27.53
CA ASP A 405 -10.08 -14.86 28.45
C ASP A 405 -9.17 -14.29 29.56
N ALA A 406 -9.65 -14.29 30.79
CA ALA A 406 -8.90 -13.81 31.95
C ALA A 406 -7.58 -14.58 32.20
N ALA A 407 -7.51 -15.85 31.81
CA ALA A 407 -6.28 -16.64 31.90
C ALA A 407 -5.21 -16.10 30.93
N SER A 408 -5.62 -15.63 29.72
CA SER A 408 -4.75 -14.99 28.75
C SER A 408 -4.17 -13.67 29.28
N ILE A 409 -4.98 -12.83 29.94
CA ILE A 409 -4.52 -11.60 30.57
C ILE A 409 -3.49 -11.91 31.66
N SER A 410 -3.82 -12.85 32.56
CA SER A 410 -2.93 -13.28 33.63
C SER A 410 -1.62 -13.89 33.13
N LEU A 411 -1.65 -14.66 32.05
CA LEU A 411 -0.47 -15.23 31.40
C LEU A 411 0.50 -14.16 30.94
N VAL A 412 0.00 -13.17 30.18
CA VAL A 412 0.82 -12.07 29.66
C VAL A 412 1.36 -11.22 30.81
N GLN A 413 0.53 -10.96 31.83
CA GLN A 413 0.94 -10.22 33.02
C GLN A 413 2.11 -10.89 33.73
N ARG A 414 2.04 -12.21 33.98
CA ARG A 414 3.11 -12.98 34.63
C ARG A 414 4.39 -13.00 33.79
N PHE A 415 4.25 -13.22 32.47
CA PHE A 415 5.41 -13.28 31.60
C PHE A 415 6.16 -11.95 31.56
N TRP A 416 5.45 -10.82 31.39
CA TRP A 416 6.06 -9.49 31.35
C TRP A 416 6.39 -8.94 32.75
N ASN A 417 5.97 -9.60 33.82
CA ASN A 417 5.98 -9.04 35.18
C ASN A 417 5.34 -7.64 35.21
N ALA A 418 4.22 -7.50 34.49
CA ALA A 418 3.59 -6.20 34.21
C ALA A 418 2.82 -5.68 35.42
N PRO A 419 3.12 -4.46 35.93
CA PRO A 419 2.43 -3.92 37.11
C PRO A 419 0.98 -3.51 36.81
N ASN A 420 0.70 -3.11 35.59
CA ASN A 420 -0.55 -2.44 35.19
C ASN A 420 -1.15 -3.07 33.91
N ILE A 421 -1.22 -4.41 33.83
CA ILE A 421 -1.76 -5.03 32.62
C ILE A 421 -3.19 -4.56 32.31
N ALA A 422 -3.45 -4.14 31.08
CA ALA A 422 -4.78 -3.77 30.60
C ALA A 422 -5.77 -4.94 30.78
N GLN A 423 -6.97 -4.66 31.30
CA GLN A 423 -7.97 -5.68 31.66
C GLN A 423 -9.08 -5.84 30.61
N ALA A 424 -9.17 -4.94 29.63
CA ALA A 424 -10.20 -4.93 28.62
C ALA A 424 -9.63 -4.46 27.25
N PRO A 425 -10.32 -4.77 26.14
CA PRO A 425 -9.98 -4.22 24.82
C PRO A 425 -9.99 -2.69 24.82
N GLY A 426 -9.04 -2.09 24.11
CA GLY A 426 -9.01 -0.66 23.85
C GLY A 426 -9.86 -0.25 22.65
N LEU A 427 -9.85 1.05 22.35
CA LEU A 427 -10.53 1.66 21.24
C LEU A 427 -9.88 1.27 19.90
N LYS A 428 -10.70 0.86 18.93
CA LYS A 428 -10.26 0.60 17.56
C LYS A 428 -9.99 1.93 16.85
N ALA A 429 -9.22 1.92 15.76
CA ALA A 429 -8.68 3.12 15.13
C ALA A 429 -9.70 4.24 14.91
N VAL A 430 -10.85 3.98 14.28
CA VAL A 430 -11.87 5.02 14.02
C VAL A 430 -12.43 5.56 15.33
N ASP A 431 -12.75 4.69 16.28
CA ASP A 431 -13.26 5.06 17.62
C ASP A 431 -12.20 5.81 18.44
N MET A 432 -10.92 5.44 18.29
CA MET A 432 -9.78 6.10 18.95
C MET A 432 -9.67 7.57 18.50
N PHE A 433 -9.70 7.85 17.20
CA PHE A 433 -9.64 9.22 16.71
C PHE A 433 -10.93 10.01 17.00
N GLN A 434 -12.08 9.36 17.09
CA GLN A 434 -13.29 9.98 17.62
C GLN A 434 -13.12 10.35 19.10
N ALA A 435 -12.48 9.49 19.90
CA ALA A 435 -12.22 9.78 21.32
C ALA A 435 -11.20 10.93 21.51
N ILE A 436 -10.25 11.13 20.57
CA ILE A 436 -9.40 12.32 20.54
C ILE A 436 -10.27 13.57 20.26
N ALA A 437 -11.13 13.52 19.25
CA ALA A 437 -12.06 14.62 18.94
C ALA A 437 -12.98 14.96 20.13
N ASP A 438 -13.44 13.94 20.85
CA ASP A 438 -14.25 14.07 22.07
C ASP A 438 -13.44 14.50 23.31
N LYS A 439 -12.12 14.71 23.19
CA LYS A 439 -11.18 15.06 24.27
C LYS A 439 -11.12 14.02 25.42
N LYS A 440 -11.45 12.76 25.13
CA LYS A 440 -11.28 11.63 26.06
C LYS A 440 -9.84 11.15 26.07
N ILE A 441 -9.23 11.03 24.86
CA ILE A 441 -7.79 10.85 24.70
C ILE A 441 -7.14 12.22 24.63
N LYS A 442 -6.12 12.43 25.44
CA LYS A 442 -5.41 13.71 25.65
C LYS A 442 -4.00 13.68 25.07
N ALA A 443 -3.42 12.48 24.91
CA ALA A 443 -2.14 12.30 24.27
C ALA A 443 -2.20 11.15 23.25
N VAL A 444 -1.59 11.36 22.10
CA VAL A 444 -1.45 10.32 21.09
C VAL A 444 -0.02 10.26 20.56
N TRP A 445 0.53 9.03 20.46
CA TRP A 445 1.81 8.78 19.79
C TRP A 445 1.56 8.00 18.49
N ILE A 446 1.85 8.64 17.36
CA ILE A 446 1.69 8.08 16.01
C ILE A 446 3.07 7.64 15.51
N MET A 447 3.18 6.40 15.01
CA MET A 447 4.45 5.79 14.61
C MET A 447 4.41 5.27 13.18
N GLY A 448 5.17 5.90 12.26
CA GLY A 448 5.40 5.43 10.89
C GLY A 448 4.13 5.33 10.01
N THR A 449 3.13 6.17 10.26
CA THR A 449 1.86 6.17 9.51
C THR A 449 1.23 7.57 9.43
N ASN A 450 0.32 7.77 8.45
CA ASN A 450 -0.29 9.07 8.14
C ASN A 450 -1.83 9.02 8.27
N PRO A 451 -2.39 9.00 9.52
CA PRO A 451 -3.82 8.90 9.76
C PRO A 451 -4.64 10.06 9.18
N VAL A 452 -4.08 11.27 9.09
CA VAL A 452 -4.75 12.44 8.48
C VAL A 452 -5.09 12.21 6.99
N VAL A 453 -4.48 11.21 6.34
CA VAL A 453 -4.77 10.85 4.95
C VAL A 453 -5.54 9.54 4.86
N SER A 454 -5.24 8.56 5.74
CA SER A 454 -5.68 7.17 5.56
C SER A 454 -6.89 6.77 6.41
N LEU A 455 -7.33 7.60 7.36
CA LEU A 455 -8.55 7.35 8.12
C LEU A 455 -9.78 7.99 7.44
N PRO A 456 -10.95 7.36 7.54
CA PRO A 456 -12.18 7.98 7.06
C PRO A 456 -12.48 9.30 7.80
N ASP A 457 -13.22 10.21 7.13
CA ASP A 457 -13.50 11.56 7.65
C ASP A 457 -12.20 12.31 8.00
N ALA A 458 -11.24 12.29 7.07
CA ALA A 458 -9.86 12.71 7.28
C ALA A 458 -9.72 14.17 7.77
N ASP A 459 -10.65 15.05 7.41
CA ASP A 459 -10.65 16.44 7.87
C ASP A 459 -10.99 16.55 9.38
N LYS A 460 -11.89 15.69 9.86
CA LYS A 460 -12.20 15.59 11.29
C LYS A 460 -11.01 14.98 12.06
N VAL A 461 -10.32 14.02 11.48
CA VAL A 461 -9.09 13.45 12.06
C VAL A 461 -8.01 14.54 12.23
N ARG A 462 -7.79 15.37 11.21
CA ARG A 462 -6.87 16.52 11.30
C ARG A 462 -7.29 17.49 12.42
N ALA A 463 -8.56 17.88 12.45
CA ALA A 463 -9.08 18.77 13.48
C ALA A 463 -8.94 18.18 14.89
N ALA A 464 -9.15 16.87 15.05
CA ALA A 464 -8.97 16.17 16.32
C ALA A 464 -7.52 16.24 16.81
N LEU A 465 -6.55 15.99 15.92
CA LEU A 465 -5.12 16.06 16.27
C LEU A 465 -4.70 17.48 16.63
N LEU A 466 -5.10 18.49 15.86
CA LEU A 466 -4.81 19.90 16.15
C LEU A 466 -5.42 20.38 17.48
N GLY A 467 -6.47 19.72 17.96
CA GLY A 467 -7.11 20.00 19.24
C GLY A 467 -6.68 19.09 20.40
N CYS A 468 -5.76 18.16 20.18
CA CYS A 468 -5.23 17.24 21.19
C CYS A 468 -4.18 17.95 22.07
N GLU A 469 -4.07 17.59 23.35
CA GLU A 469 -3.15 18.25 24.28
C GLU A 469 -1.67 17.91 24.02
N LEU A 470 -1.41 16.69 23.50
CA LEU A 470 -0.06 16.24 23.14
C LEU A 470 -0.10 15.27 21.96
N VAL A 471 0.48 15.69 20.85
CA VAL A 471 0.65 14.84 19.65
C VAL A 471 2.13 14.57 19.42
N VAL A 472 2.53 13.32 19.55
CA VAL A 472 3.89 12.85 19.26
C VAL A 472 3.87 12.06 17.96
N VAL A 473 4.79 12.33 17.04
CA VAL A 473 4.94 11.57 15.80
C VAL A 473 6.37 11.07 15.65
N SER A 474 6.54 9.76 15.51
CA SER A 474 7.80 9.13 15.08
C SER A 474 7.67 8.79 13.61
N ASP A 475 8.48 9.39 12.75
CA ASP A 475 8.47 9.12 11.32
C ASP A 475 9.89 9.31 10.73
N CYS A 476 10.13 8.73 9.56
CA CYS A 476 11.34 8.96 8.79
C CYS A 476 11.20 10.15 7.81
N VAL A 477 9.99 10.68 7.62
CA VAL A 477 9.68 11.80 6.71
C VAL A 477 9.28 13.02 7.53
N GLU A 478 9.87 14.17 7.22
CA GLU A 478 9.64 15.41 7.98
C GLU A 478 8.28 16.03 7.71
N HIS A 479 7.86 16.07 6.45
CA HIS A 479 6.64 16.75 6.04
C HIS A 479 5.58 15.79 5.53
N THR A 480 4.59 15.50 6.35
CA THR A 480 3.36 14.78 6.00
C THR A 480 2.15 15.52 6.59
N ASP A 481 0.94 15.19 6.14
CA ASP A 481 -0.29 15.76 6.73
C ASP A 481 -0.38 15.50 8.25
N THR A 482 0.19 14.40 8.73
CA THR A 482 0.18 14.04 10.15
C THR A 482 1.30 14.73 10.93
N THR A 483 2.53 14.79 10.39
CA THR A 483 3.63 15.51 11.07
C THR A 483 3.34 16.99 11.24
N ALA A 484 2.55 17.58 10.32
CA ALA A 484 2.08 18.97 10.43
C ALA A 484 1.14 19.23 11.63
N CYS A 485 0.65 18.17 12.29
CA CYS A 485 -0.20 18.26 13.49
C CYS A 485 0.58 17.96 14.79
N ALA A 486 1.89 17.68 14.72
CA ALA A 486 2.67 17.21 15.86
C ALA A 486 3.26 18.32 16.70
N ASP A 487 3.21 18.16 18.04
CA ASP A 487 3.97 18.96 18.99
C ASP A 487 5.42 18.48 19.10
N ILE A 488 5.62 17.15 18.94
CA ILE A 488 6.95 16.53 19.05
C ILE A 488 7.16 15.59 17.85
N LEU A 489 8.24 15.82 17.12
CA LEU A 489 8.70 14.94 16.03
C LEU A 489 9.95 14.19 16.45
N LEU A 490 9.94 12.86 16.29
CA LEU A 490 11.02 11.96 16.63
C LEU A 490 11.53 11.25 15.36
N PRO A 491 12.79 11.46 14.95
CA PRO A 491 13.33 10.91 13.73
C PRO A 491 13.54 9.39 13.85
N ALA A 492 12.72 8.63 13.11
CA ALA A 492 12.84 7.18 13.01
C ALA A 492 13.68 6.77 11.80
N GLN A 493 14.35 5.63 11.93
CA GLN A 493 15.10 5.03 10.84
C GLN A 493 14.21 4.67 9.64
N GLY A 494 14.72 4.90 8.43
CA GLY A 494 14.08 4.46 7.19
C GLY A 494 14.32 2.98 6.89
N TRP A 495 13.73 2.49 5.77
CA TRP A 495 13.85 1.09 5.38
C TRP A 495 15.29 0.59 5.28
N GLY A 496 16.16 1.35 4.63
CA GLY A 496 17.58 0.96 4.43
C GLY A 496 18.42 0.97 5.70
N GLU A 497 17.93 1.51 6.80
CA GLU A 497 18.65 1.74 8.06
C GLU A 497 18.19 0.78 9.18
N LYS A 498 17.04 0.09 8.99
CA LYS A 498 16.39 -0.75 10.02
C LYS A 498 16.93 -2.17 10.04
N ASP A 499 17.01 -2.72 11.25
CA ASP A 499 17.35 -4.11 11.53
C ASP A 499 16.31 -4.77 12.44
N GLY A 500 15.77 -5.95 12.02
CA GLY A 500 14.74 -6.70 12.75
C GLY A 500 14.08 -7.76 11.89
N THR A 501 12.81 -8.07 12.17
CA THR A 501 12.02 -9.09 11.47
C THR A 501 10.70 -8.57 10.97
N VAL A 502 10.17 -9.19 9.92
CA VAL A 502 8.83 -8.98 9.39
C VAL A 502 8.16 -10.32 9.08
N THR A 503 6.82 -10.39 9.22
CA THR A 503 6.05 -11.59 8.87
C THR A 503 5.07 -11.27 7.74
N ASN A 504 5.14 -12.04 6.64
CA ASN A 504 4.32 -11.84 5.45
C ASN A 504 2.94 -12.53 5.51
N SER A 505 2.14 -12.41 4.44
CA SER A 505 0.77 -12.93 4.37
C SER A 505 0.65 -14.45 4.53
N GLU A 506 1.68 -15.22 4.25
CA GLU A 506 1.71 -16.67 4.43
C GLU A 506 2.37 -17.11 5.73
N ARG A 507 2.45 -16.22 6.74
CA ARG A 507 3.07 -16.51 8.05
C ARG A 507 4.59 -16.72 8.00
N ARG A 508 5.28 -16.19 6.98
CA ARG A 508 6.73 -16.33 6.82
C ARG A 508 7.44 -15.18 7.49
N ILE A 509 8.22 -15.49 8.52
CA ILE A 509 9.16 -14.57 9.18
C ILE A 509 10.40 -14.44 8.31
N SER A 510 10.84 -13.21 8.04
CA SER A 510 12.04 -12.91 7.28
C SER A 510 12.82 -11.79 7.96
N ARG A 511 14.14 -11.84 7.83
CA ARG A 511 15.01 -10.78 8.34
C ARG A 511 14.98 -9.54 7.46
N GLN A 512 14.75 -8.40 8.06
CA GLN A 512 15.08 -7.08 7.53
C GLN A 512 16.49 -6.72 8.02
N ARG A 513 17.42 -6.44 7.13
CA ARG A 513 18.80 -6.05 7.48
C ARG A 513 19.08 -4.65 6.99
N SER A 514 19.79 -3.87 7.80
CA SER A 514 20.22 -2.52 7.42
C SER A 514 21.26 -2.55 6.29
N LEU A 515 21.15 -1.59 5.40
CA LEU A 515 22.04 -1.37 4.25
C LEU A 515 22.89 -0.12 4.46
N LEU A 516 22.40 0.80 5.29
CA LEU A 516 22.90 2.15 5.50
C LEU A 516 23.04 2.43 7.00
N SER A 517 23.94 3.34 7.35
CA SER A 517 23.89 4.02 8.63
C SER A 517 22.65 4.90 8.75
N ALA A 518 22.24 5.20 9.96
CA ALA A 518 21.12 6.08 10.22
C ALA A 518 21.34 7.48 9.66
N ALA A 519 20.32 8.07 9.05
CA ALA A 519 20.34 9.43 8.55
C ALA A 519 20.24 10.42 9.73
N GLY A 520 21.15 11.39 9.81
CA GLY A 520 21.17 12.35 10.89
C GLY A 520 21.26 11.69 12.26
N GLU A 521 20.33 12.01 13.14
CA GLU A 521 20.20 11.43 14.48
C GLU A 521 19.10 10.37 14.60
N ALA A 522 18.58 9.86 13.47
CA ALA A 522 17.48 8.90 13.46
C ALA A 522 17.79 7.63 14.26
N LYS A 523 16.80 7.09 14.97
CA LYS A 523 16.92 5.91 15.83
C LYS A 523 15.89 4.84 15.42
N PRO A 524 16.14 3.54 15.75
CA PRO A 524 15.11 2.51 15.60
C PRO A 524 13.89 2.83 16.45
N ASP A 525 12.68 2.53 15.96
CA ASP A 525 11.45 2.79 16.71
C ASP A 525 11.44 2.07 18.07
N TRP A 526 11.89 0.81 18.13
CA TRP A 526 12.01 0.08 19.41
C TRP A 526 12.93 0.79 20.42
N TRP A 527 14.01 1.43 19.96
CA TRP A 527 14.91 2.20 20.84
C TRP A 527 14.20 3.45 21.37
N ILE A 528 13.49 4.20 20.52
CA ILE A 528 12.75 5.41 20.93
C ILE A 528 11.72 5.06 22.00
N ILE A 529 10.95 3.98 21.78
CA ILE A 529 9.93 3.51 22.72
C ILE A 529 10.58 3.04 24.03
N THR A 530 11.70 2.31 23.96
CA THR A 530 12.48 1.85 25.12
C THR A 530 12.94 3.04 25.96
N GLN A 531 13.47 4.10 25.34
CA GLN A 531 13.93 5.30 26.05
C GLN A 531 12.79 6.04 26.76
N VAL A 532 11.61 6.11 26.15
CA VAL A 532 10.41 6.65 26.81
C VAL A 532 9.98 5.76 27.97
N ALA A 533 9.97 4.43 27.80
CA ALA A 533 9.62 3.48 28.85
C ALA A 533 10.54 3.59 30.07
N GLN A 534 11.85 3.72 29.83
CA GLN A 534 12.85 3.92 30.91
C GLN A 534 12.59 5.22 31.68
N ARG A 535 12.31 6.33 30.97
CA ARG A 535 11.97 7.63 31.59
C ARG A 535 10.63 7.60 32.33
N LEU A 536 9.70 6.75 31.93
CA LEU A 536 8.46 6.50 32.69
C LEU A 536 8.70 5.76 34.00
N GLY A 537 9.89 5.19 34.23
CA GLY A 537 10.29 4.47 35.44
C GLY A 537 10.38 2.95 35.27
N TYR A 538 10.33 2.44 34.04
CA TYR A 538 10.28 1.00 33.75
C TYR A 538 11.60 0.45 33.19
N ALA A 539 12.75 1.02 33.61
CA ALA A 539 14.07 0.67 33.04
C ALA A 539 14.42 -0.82 33.13
N GLU A 540 14.09 -1.48 34.25
CA GLU A 540 14.37 -2.91 34.44
C GLU A 540 13.60 -3.81 33.46
N ALA A 541 12.40 -3.40 33.09
CA ALA A 541 11.54 -4.15 32.18
C ALA A 541 11.84 -3.92 30.70
N PHE A 542 12.56 -2.84 30.40
CA PHE A 542 12.94 -2.46 29.04
C PHE A 542 14.47 -2.31 28.92
N PRO A 543 15.25 -3.42 29.09
CA PRO A 543 16.71 -3.38 29.06
C PRO A 543 17.28 -3.53 27.65
N TYR A 544 16.49 -3.31 26.63
CA TYR A 544 16.86 -3.65 25.26
C TYR A 544 17.95 -2.75 24.70
N THR A 545 18.97 -3.39 24.10
CA THR A 545 20.10 -2.76 23.40
C THR A 545 20.20 -3.24 21.94
N LYS A 546 19.48 -4.30 21.57
CA LYS A 546 19.47 -4.91 20.22
C LYS A 546 18.09 -5.51 19.90
N ALA A 547 17.70 -5.48 18.63
CA ALA A 547 16.48 -6.09 18.14
C ALA A 547 16.39 -7.59 18.46
N ALA A 548 17.50 -8.32 18.38
CA ALA A 548 17.58 -9.75 18.70
C ALA A 548 17.13 -10.10 20.12
N GLN A 549 17.33 -9.23 21.10
CA GLN A 549 16.83 -9.46 22.48
C GLN A 549 15.32 -9.41 22.54
N ILE A 550 14.71 -8.46 21.83
CA ILE A 550 13.26 -8.29 21.75
C ILE A 550 12.63 -9.48 21.02
N PHE A 551 13.23 -9.90 19.92
CA PHE A 551 12.78 -11.08 19.16
C PHE A 551 12.79 -12.36 20.02
N ARG A 552 13.85 -12.60 20.78
CA ARG A 552 13.93 -13.74 21.71
C ARG A 552 12.85 -13.71 22.79
N GLU A 553 12.59 -12.54 23.37
CA GLU A 553 11.52 -12.38 24.37
C GLU A 553 10.14 -12.65 23.74
N HIS A 554 9.90 -12.14 22.53
CA HIS A 554 8.69 -12.42 21.77
C HIS A 554 8.53 -13.93 21.49
N ALA A 555 9.61 -14.59 21.08
CA ALA A 555 9.60 -16.04 20.85
C ALA A 555 9.35 -16.84 22.13
N GLN A 556 9.92 -16.43 23.26
CA GLN A 556 9.65 -17.03 24.58
C GLN A 556 8.19 -16.89 24.98
N LEU A 557 7.59 -15.71 24.79
CA LEU A 557 6.16 -15.50 25.08
C LEU A 557 5.26 -16.41 24.24
N SER A 558 5.62 -16.67 22.98
CA SER A 558 4.82 -17.54 22.10
C SER A 558 4.72 -18.98 22.63
N SER A 559 5.72 -19.43 23.35
CA SER A 559 5.79 -20.77 23.96
C SER A 559 5.32 -20.83 25.41
N PHE A 560 5.31 -19.70 26.11
CA PHE A 560 5.01 -19.64 27.52
C PHE A 560 3.60 -20.20 27.84
N GLU A 561 3.51 -21.32 28.54
CA GLU A 561 2.28 -22.08 28.84
C GLU A 561 1.41 -22.36 27.58
N ASN A 562 2.04 -22.58 26.41
CA ASN A 562 1.29 -22.82 25.19
C ASN A 562 0.77 -24.25 25.04
N GLU A 563 1.59 -25.27 25.29
CA GLU A 563 1.22 -26.68 25.24
C GLU A 563 0.41 -27.07 23.96
N GLY A 564 0.61 -26.34 22.84
CA GLY A 564 -0.12 -26.56 21.59
C GLY A 564 -1.53 -25.96 21.56
N LYS A 565 -1.92 -25.14 22.53
CA LYS A 565 -3.23 -24.48 22.60
C LYS A 565 -3.34 -23.28 21.67
N ARG A 566 -2.21 -22.66 21.28
CA ARG A 566 -2.17 -21.52 20.38
C ARG A 566 -1.52 -21.89 19.04
N ALA A 567 -2.05 -21.34 17.97
CA ALA A 567 -1.52 -21.52 16.61
C ALA A 567 -0.13 -20.88 16.45
N PHE A 568 0.08 -19.71 17.05
CA PHE A 568 1.35 -18.99 17.02
C PHE A 568 2.32 -19.56 18.06
N ASP A 569 3.38 -20.18 17.58
CA ASP A 569 4.44 -20.77 18.39
C ASP A 569 5.76 -20.73 17.60
N ILE A 570 6.71 -19.93 18.07
CA ILE A 570 8.06 -19.81 17.49
C ILE A 570 9.13 -20.17 18.54
N SER A 571 8.80 -21.08 19.44
CA SER A 571 9.64 -21.50 20.57
C SER A 571 11.03 -21.98 20.17
N ALA A 572 11.18 -22.64 19.02
CA ALA A 572 12.48 -23.09 18.53
C ALA A 572 13.42 -21.91 18.18
N LEU A 573 12.90 -20.70 18.05
CA LEU A 573 13.69 -19.49 17.77
C LEU A 573 14.03 -18.68 19.03
N ALA A 574 13.54 -19.10 20.20
CA ALA A 574 13.71 -18.38 21.47
C ALA A 574 15.15 -18.38 22.01
N THR A 575 15.97 -19.33 21.57
CA THR A 575 17.36 -19.52 22.05
C THR A 575 18.43 -19.09 21.04
N LEU A 576 18.05 -18.50 19.91
CA LEU A 576 18.99 -18.02 18.92
C LEU A 576 19.97 -17.01 19.55
N ASN A 577 21.27 -17.20 19.35
CA ASN A 577 22.25 -16.15 19.67
C ASN A 577 22.22 -15.03 18.59
N ASP A 578 23.01 -13.98 18.77
CA ASP A 578 22.97 -12.83 17.85
C ASP A 578 23.40 -13.22 16.42
N VAL A 579 24.36 -14.14 16.28
CA VAL A 579 24.86 -14.61 14.96
C VAL A 579 23.79 -15.47 14.27
N GLU A 580 23.12 -16.34 15.02
CA GLU A 580 22.03 -17.18 14.52
C GLU A 580 20.81 -16.34 14.15
N TYR A 581 20.51 -15.29 14.93
CA TYR A 581 19.45 -14.34 14.58
C TYR A 581 19.79 -13.60 13.28
N ASP A 582 21.01 -13.15 13.11
CA ASP A 582 21.46 -12.51 11.87
C ASP A 582 21.39 -13.45 10.67
N ALA A 583 21.72 -14.72 10.86
CA ALA A 583 21.68 -15.75 9.82
C ALA A 583 20.29 -16.35 9.57
N LEU A 584 19.25 -15.93 10.32
CA LEU A 584 17.91 -16.50 10.23
C LEU A 584 17.39 -16.44 8.79
N GLN A 585 17.07 -17.62 8.26
CA GLN A 585 16.47 -17.76 6.94
C GLN A 585 14.94 -17.61 6.99
N PRO A 586 14.29 -17.25 5.88
CA PRO A 586 12.84 -17.14 5.82
C PRO A 586 12.14 -18.41 6.27
N ILE A 587 11.30 -18.34 7.32
CA ILE A 587 10.66 -19.50 7.95
C ILE A 587 9.20 -19.23 8.29
N GLN A 588 8.30 -20.19 8.03
CA GLN A 588 6.86 -20.06 8.33
C GLN A 588 6.53 -20.65 9.70
N TRP A 589 5.86 -19.87 10.55
CA TRP A 589 5.37 -20.40 11.83
C TRP A 589 4.14 -21.31 11.66
N PRO A 590 3.87 -22.24 12.61
CA PRO A 590 4.63 -22.53 13.81
C PRO A 590 6.03 -23.11 13.55
N VAL A 591 6.99 -22.71 14.44
CA VAL A 591 8.38 -23.18 14.44
C VAL A 591 8.71 -23.63 15.87
N ASN A 592 8.60 -24.91 16.11
CA ASN A 592 8.76 -25.52 17.44
C ASN A 592 9.38 -26.92 17.36
N ASN A 593 9.47 -27.63 18.46
CA ASN A 593 10.06 -28.98 18.49
C ASN A 593 9.36 -29.97 17.54
N LYS A 594 8.04 -29.84 17.32
CA LYS A 594 7.29 -30.64 16.36
C LYS A 594 7.57 -30.22 14.92
N PHE A 595 7.80 -28.95 14.69
CA PHE A 595 7.99 -28.34 13.38
C PHE A 595 9.26 -27.46 13.36
N PRO A 596 10.47 -28.04 13.52
CA PRO A 596 11.71 -27.24 13.64
C PRO A 596 12.10 -26.51 12.34
N LYS A 597 11.58 -26.95 11.19
CA LYS A 597 11.75 -26.31 9.88
C LYS A 597 10.57 -25.44 9.46
N GLY A 598 9.64 -25.18 10.39
CA GLY A 598 8.41 -24.43 10.13
C GLY A 598 7.30 -25.28 9.51
N THR A 599 6.17 -24.63 9.20
CA THR A 599 4.93 -25.29 8.78
C THR A 599 4.30 -24.56 7.60
N LEU A 600 4.28 -25.18 6.42
CA LEU A 600 3.74 -24.60 5.18
C LEU A 600 2.22 -24.40 5.28
N ARG A 601 1.46 -25.40 5.72
CA ARG A 601 -0.01 -25.39 5.81
C ARG A 601 -0.47 -25.73 7.21
N LEU A 602 -1.51 -25.03 7.66
CA LEU A 602 -2.16 -25.31 8.94
C LEU A 602 -3.35 -26.27 8.74
N PHE A 603 -3.80 -26.87 9.83
CA PHE A 603 -4.99 -27.73 9.86
C PHE A 603 -4.92 -28.97 8.97
N THR A 604 -3.72 -29.49 8.70
CA THR A 604 -3.52 -30.69 7.88
C THR A 604 -4.04 -31.97 8.56
N ASP A 605 -4.21 -31.94 9.88
CA ASP A 605 -4.79 -33.01 10.71
C ASP A 605 -6.30 -32.82 10.98
N GLY A 606 -6.92 -31.80 10.38
CA GLY A 606 -8.33 -31.48 10.57
C GLY A 606 -8.69 -30.97 11.98
N LYS A 607 -7.70 -30.59 12.79
CA LYS A 607 -7.90 -30.02 14.12
C LYS A 607 -7.75 -28.51 14.10
N PHE A 608 -8.66 -27.83 14.77
CA PHE A 608 -8.73 -26.37 14.87
C PHE A 608 -8.53 -25.91 16.31
N PHE A 609 -8.21 -24.64 16.52
CA PHE A 609 -7.93 -24.05 17.82
C PHE A 609 -9.21 -23.63 18.57
N THR A 610 -10.28 -24.36 18.36
CA THR A 610 -11.55 -24.24 19.10
C THR A 610 -11.57 -25.21 20.29
N PRO A 611 -12.44 -25.01 21.29
CA PRO A 611 -12.49 -25.88 22.47
C PRO A 611 -12.74 -27.37 22.18
N ASN A 612 -13.46 -27.69 21.10
CA ASN A 612 -13.77 -29.07 20.70
C ASN A 612 -12.90 -29.55 19.52
N GLY A 613 -11.94 -28.73 19.05
CA GLY A 613 -11.06 -29.04 17.92
C GLY A 613 -11.73 -29.02 16.54
N LYS A 614 -12.99 -28.58 16.43
CA LYS A 614 -13.73 -28.46 15.15
C LYS A 614 -13.77 -27.02 14.67
N ALA A 615 -13.70 -26.81 13.34
CA ALA A 615 -13.98 -25.52 12.75
C ALA A 615 -15.45 -25.14 12.91
N ARG A 616 -15.73 -23.84 12.96
CA ARG A 616 -17.08 -23.30 13.06
C ARG A 616 -17.55 -22.75 11.72
N MET A 617 -18.60 -23.31 11.16
CA MET A 617 -19.36 -22.63 10.13
C MET A 617 -20.27 -21.58 10.79
N VAL A 618 -20.08 -20.34 10.38
CA VAL A 618 -20.79 -19.18 10.95
C VAL A 618 -22.10 -18.98 10.18
N ALA A 619 -23.22 -18.84 10.91
CA ALA A 619 -24.48 -18.45 10.31
C ALA A 619 -24.40 -16.98 9.87
N VAL A 620 -24.26 -16.76 8.56
CA VAL A 620 -24.15 -15.42 7.94
C VAL A 620 -25.51 -15.00 7.40
N ALA A 621 -26.07 -13.93 7.96
CA ALA A 621 -27.20 -13.21 7.40
C ALA A 621 -26.66 -12.12 6.45
N PRO A 622 -26.76 -12.27 5.12
CA PRO A 622 -26.17 -11.31 4.20
C PRO A 622 -26.78 -9.92 4.36
N GLN A 623 -25.94 -8.90 4.38
CA GLN A 623 -26.35 -7.49 4.46
C GLN A 623 -25.72 -6.70 3.31
N LEU A 624 -26.47 -5.73 2.79
CA LEU A 624 -25.94 -4.72 1.88
C LEU A 624 -25.18 -3.65 2.70
N PRO A 625 -24.40 -2.77 2.03
CA PRO A 625 -23.68 -1.68 2.71
C PRO A 625 -24.58 -0.84 3.59
N ALA A 626 -24.03 -0.34 4.69
CA ALA A 626 -24.80 0.36 5.73
C ALA A 626 -25.46 1.65 5.24
N VAL A 627 -24.89 2.34 4.24
CA VAL A 627 -25.46 3.55 3.66
C VAL A 627 -25.79 3.33 2.19
N SER A 628 -27.05 3.53 1.83
CA SER A 628 -27.51 3.50 0.43
C SER A 628 -27.24 4.84 -0.26
N VAL A 629 -27.07 4.78 -1.59
CA VAL A 629 -27.13 5.98 -2.44
C VAL A 629 -28.51 6.60 -2.41
N ASP A 630 -28.60 7.90 -2.61
CA ASP A 630 -29.83 8.66 -2.68
C ASP A 630 -29.77 9.72 -3.80
N ALA A 631 -30.79 10.58 -3.90
CA ALA A 631 -30.86 11.59 -4.96
C ALA A 631 -29.76 12.66 -4.83
N ASP A 632 -29.30 12.96 -3.61
CA ASP A 632 -28.25 13.95 -3.36
C ASP A 632 -26.85 13.38 -3.62
N PHE A 633 -26.66 12.07 -3.38
CA PHE A 633 -25.40 11.34 -3.51
C PHE A 633 -25.64 10.03 -4.30
N PRO A 634 -25.82 10.12 -5.64
CA PRO A 634 -26.35 9.01 -6.44
C PRO A 634 -25.30 7.98 -6.86
N LEU A 635 -24.01 8.23 -6.65
CA LEU A 635 -22.92 7.35 -7.08
C LEU A 635 -22.22 6.71 -5.89
N VAL A 636 -21.76 5.48 -6.06
CA VAL A 636 -20.94 4.76 -5.08
C VAL A 636 -19.46 5.06 -5.33
N LEU A 637 -18.79 5.69 -4.37
CA LEU A 637 -17.33 5.84 -4.36
C LEU A 637 -16.68 4.53 -3.93
N ASN A 638 -15.80 4.00 -4.77
CA ASN A 638 -14.85 2.95 -4.48
C ASN A 638 -13.43 3.53 -4.46
N THR A 639 -12.64 3.23 -3.44
CA THR A 639 -11.25 3.67 -3.34
C THR A 639 -10.29 2.51 -3.60
N GLY A 640 -9.05 2.79 -4.00
CA GLY A 640 -8.08 1.73 -4.20
C GLY A 640 -6.70 2.19 -4.61
N ARG A 641 -5.83 1.22 -4.92
CA ARG A 641 -4.45 1.48 -5.33
C ARG A 641 -4.32 1.65 -6.84
N ILE A 642 -3.33 2.43 -7.26
CA ILE A 642 -2.77 2.37 -8.60
C ILE A 642 -1.50 1.51 -8.60
N ARG A 643 -1.04 1.14 -9.80
CA ARG A 643 0.02 0.16 -10.01
C ARG A 643 1.35 0.52 -9.33
N ASP A 644 1.80 1.77 -9.49
CA ASP A 644 3.17 2.16 -9.18
C ASP A 644 3.31 2.96 -7.88
N GLN A 645 2.22 3.30 -7.21
CA GLN A 645 2.24 4.06 -5.97
C GLN A 645 2.00 3.18 -4.72
N TRP A 646 2.50 3.64 -3.57
CA TRP A 646 2.34 2.98 -2.29
C TRP A 646 1.81 3.94 -1.22
N HIS A 647 0.65 3.60 -0.63
CA HIS A 647 -0.04 4.39 0.40
C HIS A 647 -0.01 5.90 0.11
N THR A 648 0.57 6.73 0.99
CA THR A 648 0.62 8.19 0.87
C THR A 648 1.85 8.71 0.10
N MET A 649 2.46 7.87 -0.73
CA MET A 649 3.53 8.21 -1.68
C MET A 649 4.84 8.75 -1.06
N THR A 650 5.01 8.74 0.26
CA THR A 650 6.18 9.29 0.94
C THR A 650 7.53 8.74 0.45
N ARG A 651 7.55 7.54 -0.13
CA ARG A 651 8.71 6.95 -0.81
C ARG A 651 8.54 6.91 -2.32
N THR A 652 7.45 6.34 -2.82
CA THR A 652 7.23 6.16 -4.25
C THR A 652 7.07 7.47 -5.01
N GLY A 653 6.55 8.52 -4.37
CA GLY A 653 6.43 9.87 -4.94
C GLY A 653 7.77 10.56 -5.21
N LYS A 654 8.87 10.10 -4.59
CA LYS A 654 10.24 10.58 -4.85
C LYS A 654 10.80 10.09 -6.20
N VAL A 655 10.23 9.01 -6.76
CA VAL A 655 10.78 8.28 -7.91
C VAL A 655 10.10 8.69 -9.21
N PRO A 656 10.79 9.41 -10.13
CA PRO A 656 10.21 9.92 -11.38
C PRO A 656 9.51 8.85 -12.22
N ARG A 657 10.14 7.67 -12.38
CA ARG A 657 9.57 6.59 -13.22
C ARG A 657 8.30 5.97 -12.64
N LEU A 658 8.08 6.05 -11.32
CA LEU A 658 6.84 5.59 -10.68
C LEU A 658 5.72 6.64 -10.76
N ASN A 659 6.06 7.92 -10.85
CA ASN A 659 5.10 9.02 -11.06
C ASN A 659 4.63 9.11 -12.51
N ALA A 660 5.41 8.63 -13.47
CA ALA A 660 5.16 8.81 -14.89
C ALA A 660 3.92 8.06 -15.44
N HIS A 661 3.35 7.11 -14.68
CA HIS A 661 2.14 6.38 -15.07
C HIS A 661 0.85 7.17 -14.80
N VAL A 662 0.74 7.79 -13.60
CA VAL A 662 -0.39 8.63 -13.19
C VAL A 662 0.16 9.84 -12.45
N PHE A 663 0.01 11.03 -13.03
CA PHE A 663 0.64 12.27 -12.54
C PHE A 663 -0.18 13.00 -11.48
N GLU A 664 -1.52 12.86 -11.51
CA GLU A 664 -2.44 13.65 -10.70
C GLU A 664 -3.63 12.78 -10.23
N PRO A 665 -4.34 13.20 -9.16
CA PRO A 665 -5.52 12.50 -8.70
C PRO A 665 -6.59 12.46 -9.80
N ASN A 666 -7.21 11.29 -9.99
CA ASN A 666 -8.26 11.12 -10.98
C ASN A 666 -9.49 10.43 -10.38
N VAL A 667 -10.63 10.66 -11.02
CA VAL A 667 -11.86 9.93 -10.79
C VAL A 667 -12.22 9.17 -12.06
N GLN A 668 -12.28 7.84 -11.97
CA GLN A 668 -12.72 6.99 -13.07
C GLN A 668 -14.24 6.85 -13.04
N VAL A 669 -14.88 7.18 -14.16
CA VAL A 669 -16.33 7.22 -14.32
C VAL A 669 -16.71 6.45 -15.58
N GLN A 670 -17.80 5.68 -15.50
CA GLN A 670 -18.34 4.98 -16.68
C GLN A 670 -18.92 5.97 -17.71
N ALA A 671 -18.84 5.66 -18.99
CA ALA A 671 -19.23 6.59 -20.08
C ALA A 671 -20.66 7.08 -19.96
N SER A 672 -21.63 6.20 -19.60
CA SER A 672 -23.03 6.59 -19.40
C SER A 672 -23.21 7.57 -18.23
N ASP A 673 -22.49 7.35 -17.13
CA ASP A 673 -22.53 8.25 -15.98
C ASP A 673 -21.87 9.58 -16.29
N ALA A 674 -20.72 9.56 -17.02
CA ALA A 674 -20.07 10.79 -17.50
C ALA A 674 -21.01 11.64 -18.36
N GLN A 675 -21.77 11.01 -19.25
CA GLN A 675 -22.79 11.70 -20.05
C GLN A 675 -23.93 12.25 -19.18
N LEU A 676 -24.45 11.43 -18.26
CA LEU A 676 -25.56 11.82 -17.38
C LEU A 676 -25.22 13.02 -16.49
N TYR A 677 -24.01 13.05 -15.94
CA TYR A 677 -23.53 14.12 -15.05
C TYR A 677 -22.72 15.20 -15.77
N GLN A 678 -22.71 15.21 -17.11
CA GLN A 678 -22.04 16.21 -17.98
C GLN A 678 -20.53 16.33 -17.70
N LEU A 679 -19.89 15.25 -17.33
CA LEU A 679 -18.46 15.16 -17.08
C LEU A 679 -17.71 14.98 -18.40
N GLN A 680 -16.63 15.74 -18.59
CA GLN A 680 -15.76 15.63 -19.76
C GLN A 680 -14.48 14.89 -19.40
N ASP A 681 -14.06 13.95 -20.25
CA ASP A 681 -12.78 13.28 -20.08
C ASP A 681 -11.63 14.30 -20.07
N GLY A 682 -10.71 14.19 -19.14
CA GLY A 682 -9.64 15.17 -18.90
C GLY A 682 -10.10 16.47 -18.21
N GLY A 683 -11.40 16.69 -17.98
CA GLY A 683 -11.91 17.84 -17.21
C GLY A 683 -11.70 17.66 -15.71
N LEU A 684 -11.80 18.75 -14.93
CA LEU A 684 -11.84 18.67 -13.47
C LEU A 684 -13.27 18.42 -12.98
N ALA A 685 -13.39 17.60 -11.94
CA ALA A 685 -14.64 17.37 -11.23
C ALA A 685 -14.46 17.60 -9.73
N LYS A 686 -15.55 18.05 -9.08
CA LYS A 686 -15.70 18.09 -7.64
C LYS A 686 -16.50 16.87 -7.20
N LEU A 687 -15.92 16.07 -6.32
CA LEU A 687 -16.59 14.99 -5.63
C LEU A 687 -17.00 15.50 -4.26
N THR A 688 -18.23 15.18 -3.85
CA THR A 688 -18.77 15.59 -2.55
C THR A 688 -19.49 14.41 -1.91
N SER A 689 -19.25 14.18 -0.63
CA SER A 689 -20.01 13.27 0.23
C SER A 689 -20.64 14.06 1.38
N ARG A 690 -21.25 13.36 2.33
CA ARG A 690 -21.77 13.98 3.58
C ARG A 690 -20.64 14.43 4.52
N HIS A 691 -19.38 14.00 4.28
CA HIS A 691 -18.23 14.21 5.15
C HIS A 691 -17.28 15.28 4.63
N GLY A 692 -17.13 15.41 3.33
CA GLY A 692 -16.20 16.37 2.75
C GLY A 692 -16.28 16.45 1.23
N SER A 693 -15.26 17.09 0.64
CA SER A 693 -15.15 17.21 -0.81
C SER A 693 -13.70 17.12 -1.29
N MET A 694 -13.51 16.74 -2.55
CA MET A 694 -12.21 16.75 -3.21
C MET A 694 -12.32 17.16 -4.68
N LEU A 695 -11.20 17.54 -5.27
CA LEU A 695 -11.06 17.79 -6.70
C LEU A 695 -10.21 16.69 -7.36
N ALA A 696 -10.64 16.23 -8.54
CA ALA A 696 -9.92 15.22 -9.30
C ALA A 696 -10.12 15.40 -10.80
N ARG A 697 -9.18 14.90 -11.62
CA ARG A 697 -9.28 14.84 -13.07
C ARG A 697 -10.23 13.72 -13.48
N VAL A 698 -11.19 13.98 -14.35
CA VAL A 698 -12.10 12.97 -14.86
C VAL A 698 -11.37 12.05 -15.85
N GLN A 699 -11.55 10.76 -15.66
CA GLN A 699 -11.13 9.72 -16.59
C GLN A 699 -12.35 8.85 -16.95
N VAL A 700 -12.82 8.95 -18.17
CA VAL A 700 -13.91 8.10 -18.65
C VAL A 700 -13.36 6.71 -18.93
N SER A 701 -14.05 5.67 -18.44
CA SER A 701 -13.56 4.29 -18.51
C SER A 701 -14.72 3.29 -18.60
N GLU A 702 -14.67 2.40 -19.57
CA GLU A 702 -15.59 1.25 -19.69
C GLU A 702 -15.31 0.16 -18.65
N ASP A 703 -14.19 0.24 -17.94
CA ASP A 703 -13.83 -0.71 -16.88
C ASP A 703 -14.63 -0.47 -15.58
N GLN A 704 -15.40 0.61 -15.50
CA GLN A 704 -16.26 0.95 -14.35
C GLN A 704 -17.68 0.40 -14.54
N ARG A 705 -18.29 -0.02 -13.41
CA ARG A 705 -19.71 -0.33 -13.38
C ARG A 705 -20.53 0.97 -13.34
N PRO A 706 -21.63 1.10 -14.12
CA PRO A 706 -22.57 2.23 -14.00
C PRO A 706 -23.06 2.42 -12.56
N GLY A 707 -23.21 3.67 -12.12
CA GLY A 707 -23.58 4.03 -10.76
C GLY A 707 -22.43 3.98 -9.75
N SER A 708 -21.19 3.75 -10.21
CA SER A 708 -20.02 3.74 -9.32
C SER A 708 -18.83 4.47 -9.93
N VAL A 709 -18.03 5.10 -9.06
CA VAL A 709 -16.81 5.80 -9.42
C VAL A 709 -15.62 5.25 -8.63
N PHE A 710 -14.44 5.35 -9.20
CA PHE A 710 -13.20 4.94 -8.52
C PHE A 710 -12.24 6.10 -8.38
N VAL A 711 -11.70 6.27 -7.18
CA VAL A 711 -10.66 7.26 -6.88
C VAL A 711 -9.47 6.58 -6.23
N PRO A 712 -8.25 6.79 -6.75
CA PRO A 712 -7.02 6.32 -6.12
C PRO A 712 -6.79 6.94 -4.75
N MET A 713 -6.33 6.13 -3.78
CA MET A 713 -6.18 6.49 -2.36
C MET A 713 -4.85 7.18 -2.01
N HIS A 714 -4.01 7.51 -2.97
CA HIS A 714 -2.61 7.84 -2.70
C HIS A 714 -2.34 9.31 -2.40
N TRP A 715 -3.11 10.22 -2.99
CA TRP A 715 -2.84 11.66 -2.91
C TRP A 715 -3.12 12.22 -1.52
N ASN A 716 -2.28 13.14 -1.13
CA ASN A 716 -2.26 13.86 0.13
C ASN A 716 -1.81 15.30 -0.14
N ASP A 717 -1.83 16.18 0.87
CA ASP A 717 -1.55 17.60 0.69
C ASP A 717 -0.10 17.87 0.23
N ALA A 718 0.83 16.93 0.44
CA ALA A 718 2.19 17.06 -0.10
C ALA A 718 2.25 16.92 -1.63
N PHE A 719 1.30 16.25 -2.26
CA PHE A 719 1.30 16.00 -3.71
C PHE A 719 0.08 16.59 -4.44
N ALA A 720 -1.03 16.83 -3.75
CA ALA A 720 -2.19 17.47 -4.38
C ALA A 720 -3.09 18.14 -3.34
N LYS A 721 -3.34 19.43 -3.56
CA LYS A 721 -4.27 20.22 -2.75
C LYS A 721 -5.70 19.76 -2.96
N SER A 722 -6.46 19.61 -1.89
CA SER A 722 -7.87 19.19 -1.92
C SER A 722 -8.12 17.82 -2.58
N ALA A 723 -7.20 16.86 -2.45
CA ALA A 723 -7.27 15.58 -3.16
C ALA A 723 -7.23 14.33 -2.25
N ARG A 724 -7.38 14.49 -0.94
CA ARG A 724 -7.46 13.37 0.01
C ARG A 724 -8.81 12.69 -0.08
N VAL A 725 -8.86 11.49 -0.68
CA VAL A 725 -10.12 10.77 -0.90
C VAL A 725 -10.78 10.33 0.40
N ASP A 726 -10.00 10.04 1.44
CA ASP A 726 -10.54 9.61 2.73
C ASP A 726 -11.25 10.75 3.50
N ALA A 727 -11.14 12.01 3.06
CA ALA A 727 -12.02 13.10 3.48
C ALA A 727 -13.48 12.88 3.06
N LEU A 728 -13.73 12.10 2.00
CA LEU A 728 -15.08 11.72 1.55
C LEU A 728 -15.62 10.49 2.27
N VAL A 729 -14.76 9.59 2.72
CA VAL A 729 -15.13 8.26 3.22
C VAL A 729 -15.88 8.38 4.55
N ALA A 730 -17.03 7.70 4.62
CA ALA A 730 -17.84 7.65 5.85
C ALA A 730 -17.11 6.86 6.97
N PRO A 731 -17.13 7.32 8.23
CA PRO A 731 -16.51 6.63 9.36
C PRO A 731 -17.35 5.45 9.88
N ILE A 732 -17.89 4.65 8.96
CA ILE A 732 -18.68 3.46 9.25
C ILE A 732 -17.75 2.25 9.28
N THR A 733 -17.93 1.39 10.28
CA THR A 733 -17.05 0.24 10.49
C THR A 733 -17.83 -1.06 10.59
N ASP A 734 -17.17 -2.15 10.28
CA ASP A 734 -17.66 -3.49 10.65
C ASP A 734 -17.73 -3.61 12.18
N PRO A 735 -18.87 -4.01 12.75
CA PRO A 735 -19.08 -4.00 14.21
C PRO A 735 -18.15 -4.97 14.97
N ILE A 736 -17.71 -6.02 14.32
CA ILE A 736 -16.85 -7.04 14.92
C ILE A 736 -15.38 -6.63 14.82
N SER A 737 -14.92 -6.36 13.60
CA SER A 737 -13.52 -6.04 13.33
C SER A 737 -13.16 -4.59 13.57
N GLY A 738 -14.09 -3.64 13.47
CA GLY A 738 -13.83 -2.20 13.47
C GLY A 738 -13.13 -1.71 12.20
N GLN A 739 -13.13 -2.50 11.13
CA GLN A 739 -12.57 -2.10 9.84
C GLN A 739 -13.52 -1.16 9.12
N PRO A 740 -13.04 0.01 8.59
CA PRO A 740 -13.92 0.97 7.92
C PRO A 740 -14.38 0.51 6.54
N GLU A 741 -15.57 0.95 6.12
CA GLU A 741 -16.19 0.68 4.82
C GLU A 741 -15.68 1.62 3.72
N SER A 742 -14.38 1.55 3.41
CA SER A 742 -13.74 2.44 2.43
C SER A 742 -14.07 2.13 0.95
N LYS A 743 -14.89 1.09 0.68
CA LYS A 743 -15.28 0.67 -0.67
C LYS A 743 -16.69 1.05 -1.05
N HIS A 744 -17.42 1.71 -0.15
CA HIS A 744 -18.78 2.11 -0.39
C HIS A 744 -19.11 3.40 0.36
N THR A 745 -19.01 4.54 -0.31
CA THR A 745 -19.45 5.84 0.20
C THR A 745 -20.31 6.51 -0.86
N PRO A 746 -21.56 6.90 -0.54
CA PRO A 746 -22.37 7.69 -1.46
C PRO A 746 -21.74 9.05 -1.75
N VAL A 747 -21.63 9.39 -3.03
CA VAL A 747 -21.03 10.66 -3.49
C VAL A 747 -21.82 11.28 -4.63
N ARG A 748 -21.68 12.59 -4.77
CA ARG A 748 -22.06 13.36 -5.97
C ARG A 748 -20.78 13.77 -6.69
N VAL A 749 -20.80 13.70 -8.02
CA VAL A 749 -19.69 14.13 -8.88
C VAL A 749 -20.21 15.17 -9.87
N GLU A 750 -19.61 16.35 -9.86
CA GLU A 750 -20.04 17.51 -10.64
C GLU A 750 -18.86 18.10 -11.42
N PRO A 751 -19.09 18.66 -12.62
CA PRO A 751 -18.04 19.37 -13.34
C PRO A 751 -17.51 20.55 -12.50
N TYR A 752 -16.21 20.63 -12.31
CA TYR A 752 -15.58 21.80 -11.71
C TYR A 752 -15.05 22.73 -12.81
N ARG A 753 -15.53 23.96 -12.82
CA ARG A 753 -15.23 24.95 -13.89
C ARG A 753 -14.43 26.10 -13.30
N PRO A 754 -13.10 25.98 -13.23
CA PRO A 754 -12.25 27.06 -12.75
C PRO A 754 -12.20 28.22 -13.78
N ALA A 755 -11.83 29.43 -13.33
CA ALA A 755 -11.62 30.58 -14.18
C ALA A 755 -10.39 30.42 -15.10
N TRP A 756 -9.41 29.64 -14.68
CA TRP A 756 -8.22 29.32 -15.44
C TRP A 756 -7.68 27.94 -15.09
N GLN A 757 -6.97 27.35 -16.04
CA GLN A 757 -6.18 26.12 -15.85
C GLN A 757 -4.77 26.33 -16.40
N GLY A 758 -3.82 25.54 -15.87
CA GLY A 758 -2.45 25.66 -16.34
C GLY A 758 -1.58 24.49 -15.88
N PHE A 759 -0.37 24.48 -16.39
CA PHE A 759 0.68 23.66 -15.82
C PHE A 759 2.00 24.44 -15.74
N VAL A 760 2.82 24.01 -14.80
CA VAL A 760 4.19 24.49 -14.65
C VAL A 760 5.13 23.29 -14.63
N LEU A 761 6.21 23.39 -15.40
CA LEU A 761 7.36 22.50 -15.27
C LEU A 761 8.52 23.35 -14.74
N SER A 762 9.22 22.88 -13.72
CA SER A 762 10.30 23.64 -13.06
C SER A 762 11.38 22.71 -12.50
N ARG A 763 12.62 23.15 -12.39
CA ARG A 763 13.69 22.36 -11.74
C ARG A 763 13.44 22.22 -10.26
N GLU A 764 13.03 23.32 -9.63
CA GLU A 764 12.70 23.33 -8.20
C GLU A 764 11.19 23.16 -8.00
N ARG A 765 10.82 22.56 -6.87
CA ARG A 765 9.42 22.46 -6.46
C ARG A 765 8.87 23.85 -6.11
N MET A 766 7.73 24.19 -6.69
CA MET A 766 7.04 25.44 -6.40
C MET A 766 5.76 25.20 -5.59
N ASP A 767 5.40 26.16 -4.74
CA ASP A 767 4.18 26.09 -3.94
C ASP A 767 3.15 27.13 -4.46
N PHE A 768 2.04 26.64 -4.98
CA PHE A 768 0.97 27.44 -5.56
C PHE A 768 -0.21 27.57 -4.59
N THR A 769 -0.02 28.29 -3.48
CA THR A 769 -1.06 28.50 -2.45
C THR A 769 -2.32 29.16 -2.99
N ASP A 770 -2.19 30.03 -4.01
CA ASP A 770 -3.30 30.78 -4.63
C ASP A 770 -4.17 29.92 -5.57
N ALA A 771 -3.71 28.72 -5.96
CA ALA A 771 -4.46 27.81 -6.81
C ALA A 771 -5.53 27.05 -6.00
N SER A 772 -6.74 26.91 -6.56
CA SER A 772 -7.81 26.09 -5.95
C SER A 772 -7.52 24.59 -6.12
N TYR A 773 -6.86 24.23 -7.21
CA TYR A 773 -6.34 22.90 -7.48
C TYR A 773 -4.86 22.98 -7.82
N CYS A 774 -4.06 22.17 -7.19
CA CYS A 774 -2.65 21.98 -7.49
C CYS A 774 -2.30 20.51 -7.28
N ALA A 775 -1.83 19.84 -8.30
CA ALA A 775 -1.24 18.51 -8.20
C ALA A 775 0.20 18.57 -8.67
N CYS A 776 1.14 18.06 -7.86
CA CYS A 776 2.55 18.04 -8.20
C CYS A 776 3.11 16.62 -8.24
N SER A 777 4.04 16.39 -9.15
CA SER A 777 4.77 15.14 -9.29
C SER A 777 6.20 15.38 -9.74
N ARG A 778 7.13 14.54 -9.24
CA ARG A 778 8.53 14.60 -9.62
C ARG A 778 8.76 13.88 -10.95
N GLY A 779 9.36 14.57 -11.90
CA GLY A 779 9.90 14.03 -13.14
C GLY A 779 11.42 13.86 -13.08
N ALA A 780 12.04 13.38 -14.15
CA ALA A 780 13.48 13.29 -14.28
C ALA A 780 14.08 14.68 -14.52
N GLY A 781 14.69 15.25 -13.47
CA GLY A 781 15.29 16.58 -13.50
C GLY A 781 14.31 17.76 -13.46
N TYR A 782 13.03 17.51 -13.17
CA TYR A 782 12.01 18.57 -13.08
C TYR A 782 10.87 18.19 -12.13
N TRP A 783 10.09 19.18 -11.72
CA TRP A 783 8.77 19.06 -11.11
C TRP A 783 7.67 19.44 -12.09
N ARG A 784 6.59 18.69 -12.09
CA ARG A 784 5.38 18.98 -12.85
C ARG A 784 4.27 19.39 -11.90
N HIS A 785 3.65 20.53 -12.15
CA HIS A 785 2.50 21.06 -11.42
C HIS A 785 1.33 21.21 -12.39
N GLU A 786 0.18 20.59 -12.08
CA GLU A 786 -1.09 20.81 -12.78
C GLU A 786 -1.94 21.72 -11.91
N LEU A 787 -2.42 22.82 -12.47
CA LEU A 787 -3.01 23.92 -11.72
C LEU A 787 -4.39 24.30 -12.24
N ALA A 788 -5.25 24.79 -11.31
CA ALA A 788 -6.47 25.52 -11.68
C ALA A 788 -6.84 26.52 -10.59
N GLY A 789 -7.48 27.62 -10.96
CA GLY A 789 -7.89 28.65 -10.01
C GLY A 789 -9.26 29.24 -10.33
N GLU A 790 -9.99 29.64 -9.29
CA GLU A 790 -11.32 30.25 -9.38
C GLU A 790 -11.25 31.76 -9.67
N THR A 791 -10.13 32.38 -9.30
CA THR A 791 -9.91 33.82 -9.47
C THR A 791 -8.75 34.07 -10.42
N LEU A 792 -8.95 34.92 -11.41
CA LEU A 792 -7.88 35.37 -12.29
C LEU A 792 -6.95 36.32 -11.52
N PRO A 793 -5.62 36.14 -11.59
CA PRO A 793 -4.68 37.13 -11.14
C PRO A 793 -4.85 38.46 -11.87
N GLU A 794 -4.65 39.59 -11.19
CA GLU A 794 -4.70 40.91 -11.82
C GLU A 794 -3.66 41.03 -12.95
N ASN A 795 -2.49 40.45 -12.73
CA ASN A 795 -1.40 40.42 -13.72
C ASN A 795 -0.65 39.06 -13.64
N TRP A 796 -0.64 38.34 -14.76
CA TRP A 796 0.06 37.05 -14.86
C TRP A 796 1.56 37.14 -14.69
N ARG A 797 2.18 38.21 -15.16
CA ARG A 797 3.62 38.45 -15.06
C ARG A 797 4.02 38.61 -13.57
N ASP A 798 3.26 39.39 -12.83
CA ASP A 798 3.52 39.60 -11.39
C ASP A 798 3.23 38.32 -10.60
N TRP A 799 2.24 37.53 -11.03
CA TRP A 799 1.96 36.20 -10.46
C TRP A 799 3.13 35.23 -10.67
N VAL A 800 3.67 35.12 -11.90
CA VAL A 800 4.81 34.24 -12.22
C VAL A 800 6.07 34.69 -11.47
N ARG A 801 6.31 36.00 -11.34
CA ARG A 801 7.47 36.53 -10.61
C ARG A 801 7.55 36.12 -9.14
N LYS A 802 6.45 35.71 -8.52
CA LYS A 802 6.47 35.18 -7.14
C LYS A 802 7.23 33.86 -7.02
N PHE A 803 7.41 33.13 -8.12
CA PHE A 803 7.95 31.78 -8.17
C PHE A 803 9.34 31.68 -8.80
N ILE A 804 9.85 32.76 -9.37
CA ILE A 804 11.17 32.81 -10.01
C ILE A 804 12.10 33.75 -9.24
N THR A 805 13.39 33.35 -9.13
CA THR A 805 14.37 34.08 -8.33
C THR A 805 14.93 35.29 -9.08
N ASP A 806 15.16 35.18 -10.38
CA ASP A 806 15.67 36.24 -11.25
C ASP A 806 14.77 36.40 -12.48
N SER A 807 14.24 37.59 -12.67
CA SER A 807 13.33 37.88 -13.79
C SER A 807 14.04 38.35 -15.07
N GLN A 808 15.37 38.39 -15.09
CA GLN A 808 16.13 38.82 -16.29
C GLN A 808 16.03 37.81 -17.42
N GLY A 809 15.91 36.51 -17.09
CA GLY A 809 15.74 35.41 -18.05
C GLY A 809 14.31 35.15 -18.50
N LEU A 810 13.33 35.92 -18.00
CA LEU A 810 11.90 35.64 -18.25
C LEU A 810 11.49 36.07 -19.67
N THR A 811 11.10 35.12 -20.51
CA THR A 811 10.48 35.33 -21.80
C THR A 811 8.98 35.01 -21.72
N GLU A 812 8.14 35.88 -22.29
CA GLU A 812 6.70 35.83 -22.14
C GLU A 812 5.94 35.90 -23.46
N TYR A 813 4.80 35.25 -23.49
CA TYR A 813 3.78 35.39 -24.52
C TYR A 813 2.41 35.59 -23.88
N ARG A 814 1.70 36.64 -24.30
CA ARG A 814 0.34 36.95 -23.85
C ARG A 814 -0.60 37.07 -25.00
N ASP A 815 -1.69 36.33 -24.97
CA ASP A 815 -2.83 36.45 -25.87
C ASP A 815 -4.07 36.85 -25.03
N ALA A 816 -4.30 38.14 -24.90
CA ALA A 816 -5.40 38.65 -24.08
C ALA A 816 -6.78 38.30 -24.67
N ALA A 817 -6.89 38.14 -25.99
CA ALA A 817 -8.15 37.82 -26.68
C ALA A 817 -8.57 36.36 -26.38
N MET A 818 -7.60 35.47 -26.30
CA MET A 818 -7.82 34.05 -25.98
C MET A 818 -7.63 33.71 -24.50
N GLY A 819 -7.32 34.69 -23.64
CA GLY A 819 -7.07 34.47 -22.21
C GLY A 819 -5.85 33.57 -21.94
N ARG A 820 -4.85 33.55 -22.82
CA ARG A 820 -3.68 32.67 -22.68
C ARG A 820 -2.46 33.44 -22.24
N TYR A 821 -1.73 32.83 -21.33
CA TYR A 821 -0.44 33.32 -20.85
C TYR A 821 0.58 32.18 -20.83
N ARG A 822 1.79 32.49 -21.32
CA ARG A 822 2.91 31.55 -21.33
C ARG A 822 4.17 32.28 -20.96
N ALA A 823 5.02 31.64 -20.17
CA ALA A 823 6.30 32.18 -19.76
C ALA A 823 7.35 31.08 -19.69
N ALA A 824 8.59 31.42 -19.92
CA ALA A 824 9.75 30.58 -19.73
C ALA A 824 10.84 31.38 -19.01
N ASP A 825 11.38 30.79 -17.96
CA ASP A 825 12.55 31.27 -17.22
C ASP A 825 13.77 30.49 -17.69
N ILE A 826 14.76 31.22 -18.24
CA ILE A 826 15.98 30.65 -18.80
C ILE A 826 17.16 31.39 -18.16
N GLN A 827 17.99 30.67 -17.43
CA GLN A 827 19.16 31.21 -16.76
C GLN A 827 20.41 30.47 -17.27
N ASP A 828 21.42 31.25 -17.72
CA ASP A 828 22.67 30.72 -18.29
C ASP A 828 22.47 29.67 -19.39
N GLY A 829 21.40 29.87 -20.21
CA GLY A 829 21.04 28.97 -21.31
C GLY A 829 20.32 27.69 -20.86
N LYS A 830 20.00 27.52 -19.58
CA LYS A 830 19.24 26.39 -19.02
C LYS A 830 17.80 26.79 -18.78
N LEU A 831 16.89 25.86 -19.05
CA LEU A 831 15.47 26.02 -18.70
C LEU A 831 15.29 25.77 -17.20
N GLU A 832 14.87 26.80 -16.47
CA GLU A 832 14.56 26.70 -15.04
C GLU A 832 13.07 26.46 -14.78
N ALA A 833 12.20 27.14 -15.55
CA ALA A 833 10.76 26.92 -15.47
C ALA A 833 10.01 27.27 -16.74
N VAL A 834 8.86 26.63 -16.99
CA VAL A 834 7.86 27.02 -18.00
C VAL A 834 6.47 27.07 -17.40
N PHE A 835 5.70 28.05 -17.76
CA PHE A 835 4.33 28.31 -17.33
C PHE A 835 3.40 28.36 -18.54
N PHE A 836 2.34 27.56 -18.49
CA PHE A 836 1.30 27.55 -19.53
C PHE A 836 -0.06 27.68 -18.87
N ILE A 837 -0.75 28.79 -19.15
CA ILE A 837 -2.06 29.13 -18.57
C ILE A 837 -3.06 29.33 -19.71
N ALA A 838 -4.27 28.81 -19.52
CA ALA A 838 -5.41 28.97 -20.43
C ALA A 838 -6.73 29.07 -19.67
N PRO A 839 -7.80 29.61 -20.28
CA PRO A 839 -9.12 29.63 -19.63
C PRO A 839 -9.80 28.25 -19.61
N ASP A 840 -9.25 27.27 -20.30
CA ASP A 840 -9.81 25.93 -20.44
C ASP A 840 -8.70 24.86 -20.46
N GLN A 841 -9.11 23.58 -20.58
CA GLN A 841 -8.21 22.43 -20.58
C GLN A 841 -7.36 22.26 -21.87
N ARG A 842 -7.50 23.11 -22.89
CA ARG A 842 -6.75 23.06 -24.14
C ARG A 842 -5.32 23.57 -23.96
N LEU A 843 -4.58 22.85 -23.12
CA LEU A 843 -3.16 23.09 -22.85
C LEU A 843 -2.30 22.18 -23.75
N PRO A 844 -1.07 22.61 -24.12
CA PRO A 844 -0.18 21.76 -24.89
C PRO A 844 0.28 20.51 -24.14
N GLU A 845 0.74 19.50 -24.89
CA GLU A 845 1.36 18.30 -24.34
C GLU A 845 2.66 18.66 -23.60
N ARG A 846 2.97 17.91 -22.52
CA ARG A 846 4.08 18.22 -21.60
C ARG A 846 5.38 17.50 -21.98
N GLU A 847 5.29 16.40 -22.74
CA GLU A 847 6.39 15.45 -22.94
C GLU A 847 7.63 16.08 -23.57
N TRP A 848 7.47 16.83 -24.68
CA TRP A 848 8.60 17.53 -25.28
C TRP A 848 9.15 18.63 -24.36
N LEU A 849 8.30 19.43 -23.74
CA LEU A 849 8.72 20.48 -22.80
C LEU A 849 9.51 19.89 -21.63
N SER A 850 9.05 18.76 -21.09
CA SER A 850 9.74 18.07 -19.99
C SER A 850 11.11 17.52 -20.39
N SER A 851 11.29 17.10 -21.64
CA SER A 851 12.57 16.62 -22.15
C SER A 851 13.66 17.72 -22.20
N LEU A 852 13.25 18.99 -22.30
CA LEU A 852 14.19 20.11 -22.31
C LEU A 852 14.93 20.31 -20.99
N PHE A 853 14.37 19.85 -19.87
CA PHE A 853 15.02 19.90 -18.56
C PHE A 853 16.22 18.96 -18.42
N ASN A 854 16.37 17.99 -19.34
CA ASN A 854 17.52 17.10 -19.38
C ASN A 854 18.67 17.66 -20.23
N GLN A 855 18.45 18.78 -20.94
CA GLN A 855 19.49 19.42 -21.74
C GLN A 855 20.40 20.29 -20.85
N VAL A 856 21.69 20.30 -21.15
CA VAL A 856 22.67 21.17 -20.48
C VAL A 856 22.44 22.63 -20.83
N GLN A 857 22.08 22.89 -22.11
CA GLN A 857 21.67 24.21 -22.64
C GLN A 857 20.58 24.01 -23.66
N ILE A 858 19.61 24.92 -23.70
CA ILE A 858 18.54 24.89 -24.69
C ILE A 858 19.11 25.30 -26.07
N SER A 859 18.81 24.51 -27.10
CA SER A 859 19.19 24.85 -28.45
C SER A 859 18.38 26.05 -28.99
N PRO A 860 18.92 26.85 -29.94
CA PRO A 860 18.15 27.92 -30.58
C PRO A 860 16.86 27.44 -31.24
N ALA A 861 16.83 26.20 -31.76
CA ALA A 861 15.66 25.59 -32.38
C ALA A 861 14.58 25.28 -31.34
N ASP A 862 14.97 24.75 -30.18
CA ASP A 862 14.06 24.47 -29.07
C ASP A 862 13.51 25.77 -28.47
N LEU A 863 14.38 26.79 -28.31
CA LEU A 863 13.98 28.12 -27.83
C LEU A 863 12.90 28.76 -28.71
N ALA A 864 13.04 28.67 -30.00
CA ALA A 864 12.05 29.21 -30.99
C ALA A 864 10.69 28.49 -30.87
N GLY A 865 10.69 27.21 -30.49
CA GLY A 865 9.48 26.40 -30.29
C GLY A 865 8.84 26.54 -28.90
N LEU A 866 9.59 27.00 -27.92
CA LEU A 866 9.30 26.86 -26.47
C LEU A 866 7.94 27.44 -26.08
N LEU A 867 7.70 28.74 -26.30
CA LEU A 867 6.44 29.38 -25.93
C LEU A 867 5.25 28.99 -26.83
N SER A 868 5.50 28.44 -28.01
CA SER A 868 4.44 27.85 -28.84
C SER A 868 4.11 26.42 -28.47
N ALA A 869 4.96 25.79 -27.64
CA ALA A 869 4.97 24.36 -27.31
C ALA A 869 4.97 23.45 -28.54
N ARG A 870 5.71 23.91 -29.59
CA ARG A 870 5.86 23.17 -30.84
C ARG A 870 7.28 22.65 -30.95
N PRO A 871 7.46 21.34 -30.91
CA PRO A 871 8.79 20.77 -31.08
C PRO A 871 9.38 21.12 -32.46
N PRO A 872 10.70 21.33 -32.55
CA PRO A 872 11.38 21.47 -33.83
C PRO A 872 11.18 20.23 -34.73
N LYS A 873 11.32 20.38 -36.03
CA LYS A 873 11.29 19.23 -36.94
C LYS A 873 12.43 18.26 -36.59
N GLY A 874 12.08 17.00 -36.34
CA GLY A 874 13.04 15.98 -35.97
C GLY A 874 13.26 15.80 -34.43
N ALA A 875 12.56 16.57 -33.59
CA ALA A 875 12.53 16.31 -32.16
C ALA A 875 11.97 14.92 -31.88
N ALA A 876 12.38 14.32 -30.75
CA ALA A 876 11.89 13.02 -30.30
C ALA A 876 10.35 12.98 -30.34
N SER A 877 9.80 11.90 -30.89
CA SER A 877 8.36 11.72 -31.01
C SER A 877 7.73 11.66 -29.64
N ASN A 878 6.51 12.18 -29.49
CA ASN A 878 5.69 12.02 -28.31
C ASN A 878 5.51 10.53 -28.01
N THR A 879 6.04 10.08 -26.87
CA THR A 879 5.98 8.67 -26.45
C THR A 879 4.62 8.30 -25.84
N GLY A 880 3.79 9.29 -25.53
CA GLY A 880 2.54 9.11 -24.80
C GLY A 880 2.76 8.82 -23.33
N ARG A 881 1.66 8.52 -22.64
CA ARG A 881 1.64 8.11 -21.23
C ARG A 881 2.60 6.93 -21.00
N ASN A 882 3.41 6.99 -19.96
CA ASN A 882 4.34 5.89 -19.65
C ASN A 882 3.59 4.63 -19.23
N VAL A 883 3.78 3.53 -19.96
CA VAL A 883 3.21 2.22 -19.69
C VAL A 883 4.22 1.33 -18.95
N CYS A 884 5.47 1.30 -19.38
CA CYS A 884 6.50 0.50 -18.74
C CYS A 884 7.43 1.35 -17.88
N ALA A 885 7.21 1.35 -16.55
CA ALA A 885 8.03 2.12 -15.61
C ALA A 885 9.50 1.65 -15.54
N CYS A 886 9.79 0.38 -15.83
CA CYS A 886 11.17 -0.15 -15.79
C CYS A 886 12.04 0.39 -16.91
N PHE A 887 11.48 0.53 -18.10
CA PHE A 887 12.21 0.93 -19.32
C PHE A 887 11.69 2.24 -19.92
N SER A 888 10.85 2.97 -19.20
CA SER A 888 10.28 4.26 -19.60
C SER A 888 9.63 4.23 -20.98
N VAL A 889 8.91 3.13 -21.33
CA VAL A 889 8.25 2.96 -22.63
C VAL A 889 6.83 3.49 -22.56
N GLY A 890 6.52 4.45 -23.43
CA GLY A 890 5.22 5.10 -23.48
C GLY A 890 4.21 4.38 -24.39
N GLU A 891 2.93 4.68 -24.20
CA GLU A 891 1.79 4.09 -24.90
C GLU A 891 1.88 4.26 -26.42
N LYS A 892 2.20 5.48 -26.89
CA LYS A 892 2.34 5.76 -28.34
C LYS A 892 3.55 5.03 -28.94
N THR A 893 4.61 4.87 -28.18
CA THR A 893 5.78 4.07 -28.63
C THR A 893 5.38 2.62 -28.86
N ILE A 894 4.57 2.04 -27.96
CA ILE A 894 4.09 0.66 -28.09
C ILE A 894 3.14 0.53 -29.29
N LEU A 895 2.17 1.44 -29.42
CA LEU A 895 1.21 1.44 -30.54
C LEU A 895 1.89 1.59 -31.89
N ASN A 896 2.83 2.53 -32.01
CA ASN A 896 3.63 2.70 -33.24
C ASN A 896 4.44 1.46 -33.58
N ALA A 897 5.00 0.77 -32.60
CA ALA A 897 5.73 -0.47 -32.84
C ALA A 897 4.81 -1.63 -33.27
N ILE A 898 3.62 -1.74 -32.64
CA ILE A 898 2.58 -2.70 -33.04
C ILE A 898 2.21 -2.49 -34.50
N GLU A 899 1.90 -1.24 -34.90
CA GLU A 899 1.49 -0.90 -36.26
C GLU A 899 2.63 -1.09 -37.27
N ALA A 900 3.82 -0.58 -36.96
CA ALA A 900 4.95 -0.57 -37.94
C ALA A 900 5.57 -1.96 -38.14
N GLN A 901 5.53 -2.85 -37.11
CA GLN A 901 6.18 -4.16 -37.14
C GLN A 901 5.20 -5.34 -37.08
N GLY A 902 3.89 -5.08 -37.01
CA GLY A 902 2.86 -6.12 -36.93
C GLY A 902 2.97 -6.97 -35.68
N LEU A 903 3.31 -6.36 -34.52
CA LEU A 903 3.46 -7.12 -33.26
C LEU A 903 2.08 -7.60 -32.79
N ASP A 904 1.95 -8.90 -32.52
CA ASP A 904 0.67 -9.55 -32.19
C ASP A 904 0.64 -10.15 -30.76
N SER A 905 1.73 -10.02 -30.02
CA SER A 905 1.85 -10.62 -28.68
C SER A 905 2.64 -9.74 -27.73
N VAL A 906 2.38 -9.91 -26.44
CA VAL A 906 3.12 -9.21 -25.37
C VAL A 906 4.61 -9.58 -25.39
N GLU A 907 4.90 -10.79 -25.73
CA GLU A 907 6.25 -11.33 -25.92
C GLU A 907 6.97 -10.60 -27.07
N ALA A 908 6.30 -10.38 -28.20
CA ALA A 908 6.85 -9.62 -29.33
C ALA A 908 7.11 -8.14 -28.95
N VAL A 909 6.18 -7.50 -28.24
CA VAL A 909 6.35 -6.15 -27.67
C VAL A 909 7.55 -6.12 -26.70
N GLY A 910 7.70 -7.15 -25.89
CA GLY A 910 8.83 -7.30 -24.96
C GLY A 910 10.17 -7.42 -25.68
N LEU A 911 10.26 -8.21 -26.70
CA LEU A 911 11.47 -8.35 -27.53
C LEU A 911 11.85 -7.05 -28.24
N CYS A 912 10.85 -6.33 -28.77
CA CYS A 912 11.08 -5.10 -29.51
C CYS A 912 11.43 -3.91 -28.62
N LEU A 913 10.70 -3.73 -27.50
CA LEU A 913 10.75 -2.51 -26.67
C LEU A 913 11.18 -2.75 -25.22
N LYS A 914 11.49 -3.98 -24.83
CA LYS A 914 11.70 -4.43 -23.45
C LYS A 914 10.48 -4.23 -22.54
N ALA A 915 9.35 -3.72 -23.02
CA ALA A 915 8.15 -3.46 -22.22
C ALA A 915 7.50 -4.79 -21.78
N GLY A 916 7.43 -5.02 -20.47
CA GLY A 916 6.93 -6.26 -19.87
C GLY A 916 8.00 -7.27 -19.46
N THR A 917 9.26 -7.08 -19.88
CA THR A 917 10.35 -8.04 -19.60
C THR A 917 11.03 -7.83 -18.25
N GLY A 918 10.95 -6.63 -17.67
CA GLY A 918 11.50 -6.32 -16.34
C GLY A 918 10.58 -6.81 -15.21
N CYS A 919 9.88 -5.89 -14.55
CA CYS A 919 8.97 -6.22 -13.43
C CYS A 919 7.62 -6.84 -13.86
N GLY A 920 7.29 -6.91 -15.14
CA GLY A 920 6.05 -7.47 -15.67
C GLY A 920 4.75 -6.73 -15.32
N SER A 921 4.79 -5.65 -14.53
CA SER A 921 3.59 -4.94 -14.05
C SER A 921 2.78 -4.27 -15.16
N CYS A 922 3.40 -3.98 -16.32
CA CYS A 922 2.75 -3.39 -17.49
C CYS A 922 2.17 -4.42 -18.48
N VAL A 923 2.37 -5.72 -18.27
CA VAL A 923 1.87 -6.78 -19.16
C VAL A 923 0.37 -6.70 -19.41
N PRO A 924 -0.51 -6.49 -18.43
CA PRO A 924 -1.94 -6.32 -18.67
C PRO A 924 -2.27 -5.12 -19.58
N GLU A 925 -1.53 -4.02 -19.44
CA GLU A 925 -1.73 -2.84 -20.27
C GLU A 925 -1.24 -3.07 -21.70
N ASN A 926 -0.08 -3.69 -21.90
CA ASN A 926 0.43 -4.07 -23.22
C ASN A 926 -0.58 -4.96 -23.98
N ARG A 927 -1.20 -5.92 -23.27
CA ARG A 927 -2.24 -6.79 -23.85
C ARG A 927 -3.48 -6.02 -24.28
N LYS A 928 -3.93 -5.03 -23.46
CA LYS A 928 -5.03 -4.16 -23.85
C LYS A 928 -4.72 -3.32 -25.09
N LEU A 929 -3.49 -2.86 -25.27
CA LEU A 929 -3.07 -2.10 -26.46
C LEU A 929 -3.08 -2.99 -27.71
N LEU A 930 -2.62 -4.24 -27.61
CA LEU A 930 -2.67 -5.24 -28.69
C LEU A 930 -4.11 -5.55 -29.14
N VAL A 931 -5.07 -5.63 -28.23
CA VAL A 931 -6.49 -5.92 -28.55
C VAL A 931 -7.20 -4.74 -29.22
N ARG A 932 -6.72 -3.50 -29.00
CA ARG A 932 -7.30 -2.30 -29.61
C ARG A 932 -6.88 -2.05 -31.06
N HIS A 933 -5.87 -2.75 -31.52
CA HIS A 933 -5.34 -2.76 -32.90
C HIS A 933 -5.57 -4.10 -33.59
#